data_bfb5cb6e6e70e9b0b3c256b29a274fcb
#
_entry.id   bfb5cb6e6e70e9b0b3c256b29a274fcb
#
_cell.length_a   1.000
_cell.length_b   1.000
_cell.length_c   1.000
_cell.angle_alpha   90.00
_cell.angle_beta   90.00
_cell.angle_gamma   90.00
#
_symmetry.space_group_name_H-M   'P 1'
#
loop_
_entity.id
_entity.type
_entity.pdbx_description
1 polymer ?
#
loop_
_entity_poly.entity_id
_entity_poly.type
_entity_poly.pdbx_seq_one_letter_code
_entity_poly.pdbx_strand_id
1 'polypeptide(L)'
;MNALRKIKTIRQEWETIKKESRVFLNQTGTRRASVKFAEAYKRAKIDDKKILYESYWGRGMIDNPYAIFLELMSRERYRAFTHVWVLDDFEKNQPALQEYRENPNVRFVLFGSDEYFYELASAKYLINNTTYPQYFAKKEQQIYINTWHGTPLKSMGYEVKGGNSSSANTVRNFLHADYLLSANERMTRMYLKSYKMEGLLPGKIIEEGQPRNDLLFHERKDAVYKKLEQYGITADRNKKVILYAPTWREAQEGGLKVNPEELLEVKKKLEEIIGKERYQILIKPHQYVYQQLKDREEYRNLLIPATVDANELMILADMLISDYSSIFLDYLVLNRPVLFYVPDLEHYKEMRGLNIRLDELPGPCSDRISDIAENIRDIETVQEQFKEKYQRMRQDICGRDDGDVCARIVDAVFEKRKTCSTITGQHNKKRLLISCGGLAENGITHSFLSLLEQMNYDDWDVTALVGDNPKDPAKHGKVNGLNQNVRTLVLCGFRISTTKEEQRRVITVRHGLYHPVWKRICPWEMYAREYRRIFGMAEFDYIVDFQGYNVILTSVLSTGKAKKKSIWLHNDILADMNKKVNGKKKNWECLHYNVSMYPYFDFLVSCSREVMKVNREKLAVKETYQKFRYAKNTVNQKRMEYYLRHQETIKIKNREYLMKNESQTGWDSKRVDVIRLPERENINFLTMGRMSVEKNQTALIHAFSRLHAEYEKTRLFIIGAGPLEKKIRECISNLDLCPYITLTGNIENPFAFMKRSDCFILPSIHEGQPMVLLEARACGLPIIVSDFSTVNDSLYPDGQLLIGTDEESIYNGLKTLIEGTVPKCKFDLGTYNQEAYEEFQMAIQ
;
A
#
# COMPACT_ATOMS: atom_id res chain seq x y z
N MET A 1 -22.93 -11.79 48.10
CA MET A 1 -22.46 -10.67 47.24
C MET A 1 -21.59 -11.09 46.04
N ASN A 2 -20.70 -12.04 46.15
CA ASN A 2 -19.81 -12.46 45.06
C ASN A 2 -20.52 -13.16 43.87
N ALA A 3 -21.58 -13.99 44.10
CA ALA A 3 -22.27 -14.68 43.03
C ALA A 3 -23.11 -13.74 42.14
N LEU A 4 -23.83 -12.79 42.74
CA LEU A 4 -24.60 -11.78 42.00
C LEU A 4 -23.71 -10.84 41.17
N ARG A 5 -22.52 -10.48 41.68
CA ARG A 5 -21.54 -9.71 40.91
C ARG A 5 -21.04 -10.53 39.71
N LYS A 6 -20.72 -11.80 39.88
CA LYS A 6 -20.29 -12.70 38.80
C LYS A 6 -21.35 -12.83 37.71
N ILE A 7 -22.62 -13.05 38.10
CA ILE A 7 -23.77 -13.15 37.16
C ILE A 7 -23.95 -11.84 36.39
N LYS A 8 -23.84 -10.69 37.07
CA LYS A 8 -23.97 -9.37 36.41
C LYS A 8 -22.83 -9.12 35.39
N THR A 9 -21.61 -9.53 35.71
CA THR A 9 -20.47 -9.46 34.82
C THR A 9 -20.67 -10.36 33.59
N ILE A 10 -21.06 -11.61 33.77
CA ILE A 10 -21.34 -12.55 32.67
C ILE A 10 -22.47 -12.01 31.76
N ARG A 11 -23.52 -11.44 32.34
CA ARG A 11 -24.60 -10.84 31.57
C ARG A 11 -24.14 -9.63 30.74
N GLN A 12 -23.29 -8.75 31.30
CA GLN A 12 -22.72 -7.62 30.58
C GLN A 12 -21.79 -8.09 29.44
N GLU A 13 -21.03 -9.15 29.66
CA GLU A 13 -20.19 -9.75 28.61
C GLU A 13 -21.02 -10.29 27.46
N TRP A 14 -22.07 -11.03 27.76
CA TRP A 14 -23.02 -11.52 26.76
C TRP A 14 -23.68 -10.41 25.96
N GLU A 15 -24.10 -9.33 26.60
CA GLU A 15 -24.65 -8.16 25.90
C GLU A 15 -23.64 -7.46 25.00
N THR A 16 -22.40 -7.37 25.42
CA THR A 16 -21.31 -6.81 24.59
C THR A 16 -21.05 -7.71 23.38
N ILE A 17 -20.93 -9.02 23.59
CA ILE A 17 -20.72 -9.99 22.50
C ILE A 17 -21.91 -9.95 21.52
N LYS A 18 -23.14 -9.88 22.01
CA LYS A 18 -24.33 -9.75 21.16
C LYS A 18 -24.32 -8.44 20.36
N LYS A 19 -23.96 -7.32 20.98
CA LYS A 19 -23.89 -6.02 20.31
C LYS A 19 -22.84 -6.02 19.19
N GLU A 20 -21.64 -6.50 19.48
CA GLU A 20 -20.57 -6.59 18.48
C GLU A 20 -20.90 -7.60 17.39
N SER A 21 -21.54 -8.73 17.73
CA SER A 21 -22.01 -9.69 16.74
C SER A 21 -23.08 -9.09 15.81
N ARG A 22 -24.01 -8.29 16.33
CA ARG A 22 -25.00 -7.58 15.51
C ARG A 22 -24.33 -6.58 14.56
N VAL A 23 -23.39 -5.78 15.07
CA VAL A 23 -22.62 -4.86 14.24
C VAL A 23 -21.85 -5.61 13.16
N PHE A 24 -21.31 -6.77 13.48
CA PHE A 24 -20.60 -7.62 12.54
C PHE A 24 -21.53 -8.28 11.50
N LEU A 25 -22.71 -8.75 11.89
CA LEU A 25 -23.70 -9.35 10.99
C LEU A 25 -24.35 -8.33 10.04
N ASN A 26 -24.48 -7.08 10.49
CA ASN A 26 -25.06 -6.00 9.68
C ASN A 26 -24.03 -5.32 8.75
N GLN A 27 -22.88 -5.97 8.50
CA GLN A 27 -21.87 -5.45 7.56
C GLN A 27 -22.41 -5.47 6.12
N THR A 28 -22.04 -4.48 5.35
CA THR A 28 -22.39 -4.34 3.93
C THR A 28 -21.14 -4.30 3.05
N GLY A 29 -21.31 -4.41 1.74
CA GLY A 29 -20.23 -4.28 0.77
C GLY A 29 -19.07 -5.26 1.03
N THR A 30 -17.85 -4.76 0.93
CA THR A 30 -16.61 -5.55 1.04
C THR A 30 -16.41 -6.24 2.39
N ARG A 31 -16.94 -5.68 3.48
CA ARG A 31 -16.90 -6.34 4.80
C ARG A 31 -17.76 -7.60 4.82
N ARG A 32 -18.97 -7.53 4.28
CA ARG A 32 -19.87 -8.71 4.18
C ARG A 32 -19.23 -9.80 3.30
N ALA A 33 -18.62 -9.41 2.19
CA ALA A 33 -17.88 -10.34 1.33
C ALA A 33 -16.73 -11.04 2.09
N SER A 34 -16.00 -10.33 2.93
CA SER A 34 -14.92 -10.90 3.76
C SER A 34 -15.44 -11.96 4.73
N VAL A 35 -16.61 -11.75 5.34
CA VAL A 35 -17.26 -12.74 6.23
C VAL A 35 -17.69 -13.97 5.46
N LYS A 36 -18.39 -13.78 4.34
CA LYS A 36 -18.88 -14.87 3.48
C LYS A 36 -17.71 -15.72 2.96
N PHE A 37 -16.65 -15.07 2.50
CA PHE A 37 -15.45 -15.78 2.08
C PHE A 37 -14.79 -16.55 3.24
N ALA A 38 -14.74 -15.99 4.46
CA ALA A 38 -14.20 -16.69 5.63
C ALA A 38 -15.00 -17.96 5.97
N GLU A 39 -16.33 -17.92 5.84
CA GLU A 39 -17.21 -19.07 6.05
C GLU A 39 -17.01 -20.12 4.95
N ALA A 40 -16.95 -19.72 3.69
CA ALA A 40 -16.63 -20.58 2.56
C ALA A 40 -15.24 -21.20 2.72
N TYR A 41 -14.24 -20.42 3.06
CA TYR A 41 -12.86 -20.87 3.28
C TYR A 41 -12.78 -21.99 4.33
N LYS A 42 -13.52 -21.88 5.43
CA LYS A 42 -13.54 -22.92 6.48
C LYS A 42 -14.30 -24.18 6.07
N ARG A 43 -15.37 -24.04 5.32
CA ARG A 43 -16.25 -25.14 4.91
C ARG A 43 -15.70 -25.92 3.73
N ALA A 44 -15.15 -25.24 2.74
CA ALA A 44 -14.72 -25.84 1.50
C ALA A 44 -13.48 -26.72 1.69
N LYS A 45 -13.54 -27.95 1.18
CA LYS A 45 -12.38 -28.82 0.97
C LYS A 45 -11.84 -28.58 -0.43
N ILE A 46 -10.54 -28.77 -0.60
CA ILE A 46 -9.93 -28.67 -1.93
C ILE A 46 -10.38 -29.86 -2.78
N ASP A 47 -10.80 -29.55 -3.98
CA ASP A 47 -11.12 -30.50 -5.04
C ASP A 47 -9.97 -30.49 -6.05
N ASP A 48 -9.20 -31.57 -6.05
CA ASP A 48 -7.98 -31.67 -6.87
C ASP A 48 -8.23 -31.69 -8.38
N LYS A 49 -9.49 -31.88 -8.79
CA LYS A 49 -9.90 -31.88 -10.20
C LYS A 49 -10.73 -30.64 -10.57
N LYS A 50 -10.58 -29.56 -9.84
CA LYS A 50 -11.33 -28.34 -10.08
C LYS A 50 -10.38 -27.18 -10.43
N ILE A 51 -10.74 -26.47 -11.50
CA ILE A 51 -10.02 -25.29 -11.99
C ILE A 51 -11.00 -24.11 -12.01
N LEU A 52 -10.63 -23.00 -11.40
CA LEU A 52 -11.40 -21.75 -11.44
C LEU A 52 -10.68 -20.74 -12.33
N TYR A 53 -11.44 -20.19 -13.28
CA TYR A 53 -10.97 -19.17 -14.21
C TYR A 53 -11.67 -17.85 -13.95
N GLU A 54 -10.93 -16.75 -13.97
CA GLU A 54 -11.46 -15.42 -13.82
C GLU A 54 -10.69 -14.44 -14.71
N SER A 55 -11.37 -13.82 -15.67
CA SER A 55 -10.81 -12.77 -16.52
C SER A 55 -11.45 -11.43 -16.17
N TYR A 56 -10.61 -10.43 -15.85
CA TYR A 56 -11.04 -9.05 -15.54
C TYR A 56 -12.25 -8.99 -14.59
N TRP A 57 -12.18 -9.72 -13.47
CA TRP A 57 -13.25 -9.78 -12.44
C TRP A 57 -14.58 -10.34 -12.96
N GLY A 58 -14.52 -11.29 -13.89
CA GLY A 58 -15.70 -11.99 -14.44
C GLY A 58 -16.27 -11.38 -15.70
N ARG A 59 -15.57 -10.52 -16.43
CA ARG A 59 -16.08 -9.89 -17.66
C ARG A 59 -16.45 -10.85 -18.77
N GLY A 60 -15.82 -12.02 -18.82
CA GLY A 60 -16.12 -13.02 -19.84
C GLY A 60 -15.08 -14.14 -19.92
N MET A 61 -15.29 -15.05 -20.82
CA MET A 61 -14.31 -16.06 -21.21
C MET A 61 -13.38 -15.46 -22.26
N ILE A 62 -12.36 -14.76 -21.82
CA ILE A 62 -11.45 -14.00 -22.68
C ILE A 62 -10.03 -14.03 -22.13
N ASP A 63 -9.06 -13.55 -22.95
CA ASP A 63 -7.68 -13.32 -22.56
C ASP A 63 -6.91 -14.59 -22.17
N ASN A 64 -5.79 -14.48 -21.47
CA ASN A 64 -4.90 -15.58 -21.09
C ASN A 64 -5.61 -16.77 -20.39
N PRO A 65 -6.54 -16.55 -19.43
CA PRO A 65 -7.28 -17.66 -18.83
C PRO A 65 -8.10 -18.46 -19.84
N TYR A 66 -8.65 -17.80 -20.87
CA TYR A 66 -9.41 -18.48 -21.91
C TYR A 66 -8.52 -19.34 -22.81
N ALA A 67 -7.40 -18.84 -23.24
CA ALA A 67 -6.46 -19.61 -24.04
C ALA A 67 -5.94 -20.87 -23.29
N ILE A 68 -5.60 -20.72 -22.00
CA ILE A 68 -5.21 -21.86 -21.16
C ILE A 68 -6.39 -22.85 -20.96
N PHE A 69 -7.63 -22.36 -20.83
CA PHE A 69 -8.80 -23.22 -20.75
C PHE A 69 -8.97 -24.06 -22.03
N LEU A 70 -8.83 -23.47 -23.21
CA LEU A 70 -8.94 -24.18 -24.49
C LEU A 70 -7.87 -25.27 -24.58
N GLU A 71 -6.64 -25.00 -24.21
CA GLU A 71 -5.55 -25.98 -24.18
C GLU A 71 -5.87 -27.13 -23.20
N LEU A 72 -6.36 -26.84 -22.00
CA LEU A 72 -6.77 -27.87 -21.03
C LEU A 72 -7.94 -28.70 -21.53
N MET A 73 -8.92 -28.09 -22.20
CA MET A 73 -10.05 -28.76 -22.82
C MET A 73 -9.67 -29.63 -24.01
N SER A 74 -8.59 -29.34 -24.72
CA SER A 74 -8.06 -30.18 -25.80
C SER A 74 -7.46 -31.50 -25.30
N ARG A 75 -6.98 -31.54 -24.05
CA ARG A 75 -6.35 -32.67 -23.41
C ARG A 75 -7.37 -33.56 -22.70
N GLU A 76 -7.48 -34.84 -23.07
CA GLU A 76 -8.46 -35.81 -22.53
C GLU A 76 -8.46 -35.83 -20.98
N ARG A 77 -7.29 -35.88 -20.37
CA ARG A 77 -7.13 -35.88 -18.90
C ARG A 77 -7.80 -34.71 -18.22
N TYR A 78 -7.59 -33.50 -18.73
CA TYR A 78 -8.09 -32.26 -18.08
C TYR A 78 -9.51 -31.90 -18.52
N ARG A 79 -9.96 -32.36 -19.69
CA ARG A 79 -11.35 -32.23 -20.11
C ARG A 79 -12.33 -32.83 -19.11
N ALA A 80 -11.89 -33.85 -18.36
CA ALA A 80 -12.67 -34.49 -17.30
C ALA A 80 -12.68 -33.72 -15.96
N PHE A 81 -11.92 -32.63 -15.85
CA PHE A 81 -11.93 -31.77 -14.65
C PHE A 81 -13.17 -30.88 -14.64
N THR A 82 -13.53 -30.38 -13.46
CA THR A 82 -14.56 -29.36 -13.34
C THR A 82 -13.94 -28.00 -13.64
N HIS A 83 -14.35 -27.37 -14.73
CA HIS A 83 -13.93 -26.04 -15.16
C HIS A 83 -14.96 -25.01 -14.71
N VAL A 84 -14.61 -24.14 -13.77
CA VAL A 84 -15.52 -23.13 -13.22
C VAL A 84 -15.12 -21.76 -13.74
N TRP A 85 -16.00 -21.13 -14.52
CA TRP A 85 -15.81 -19.76 -15.00
C TRP A 85 -16.60 -18.76 -14.16
N VAL A 86 -15.91 -17.72 -13.74
CA VAL A 86 -16.50 -16.60 -13.00
C VAL A 86 -16.98 -15.55 -14.01
N LEU A 87 -18.25 -15.15 -13.90
CA LEU A 87 -18.85 -14.10 -14.74
C LEU A 87 -19.48 -13.01 -13.86
N ASP A 88 -19.37 -11.76 -14.28
CA ASP A 88 -19.98 -10.61 -13.60
C ASP A 88 -21.48 -10.47 -13.93
N ASP A 89 -21.88 -10.97 -15.11
CA ASP A 89 -23.21 -10.83 -15.65
C ASP A 89 -23.48 -11.97 -16.66
N PHE A 90 -24.48 -12.78 -16.41
CA PHE A 90 -24.84 -13.89 -17.30
C PHE A 90 -25.55 -13.45 -18.58
N GLU A 91 -26.28 -12.33 -18.57
CA GLU A 91 -26.97 -11.83 -19.75
C GLU A 91 -25.98 -11.34 -20.81
N LYS A 92 -24.94 -10.63 -20.41
CA LYS A 92 -23.87 -10.17 -21.32
C LYS A 92 -23.05 -11.30 -21.92
N ASN A 93 -22.98 -12.43 -21.21
CA ASN A 93 -22.15 -13.59 -21.57
C ASN A 93 -22.97 -14.74 -22.19
N GLN A 94 -24.20 -14.48 -22.67
CA GLN A 94 -25.06 -15.51 -23.25
C GLN A 94 -24.40 -16.36 -24.35
N PRO A 95 -23.63 -15.82 -25.31
CA PRO A 95 -22.98 -16.67 -26.30
C PRO A 95 -22.04 -17.70 -25.67
N ALA A 96 -21.23 -17.34 -24.69
CA ALA A 96 -20.34 -18.28 -24.01
C ALA A 96 -21.10 -19.30 -23.17
N LEU A 97 -22.20 -18.87 -22.48
CA LEU A 97 -23.08 -19.79 -21.76
C LEU A 97 -23.73 -20.82 -22.68
N GLN A 98 -24.18 -20.41 -23.88
CA GLN A 98 -24.79 -21.32 -24.86
C GLN A 98 -23.79 -22.29 -25.44
N GLU A 99 -22.57 -21.85 -25.75
CA GLU A 99 -21.48 -22.67 -26.30
C GLU A 99 -21.15 -23.88 -25.41
N TYR A 100 -21.11 -23.66 -24.10
CA TYR A 100 -20.71 -24.71 -23.15
C TYR A 100 -21.88 -25.32 -22.37
N ARG A 101 -23.14 -25.00 -22.71
CA ARG A 101 -24.35 -25.44 -22.02
C ARG A 101 -24.44 -26.95 -21.83
N GLU A 102 -24.12 -27.69 -22.90
CA GLU A 102 -24.23 -29.15 -22.93
C GLU A 102 -22.98 -29.86 -22.34
N ASN A 103 -21.97 -29.10 -21.93
CA ASN A 103 -20.78 -29.67 -21.35
C ASN A 103 -20.89 -29.77 -19.80
N PRO A 104 -21.08 -30.97 -19.23
CA PRO A 104 -21.31 -31.14 -17.81
C PRO A 104 -20.09 -30.77 -16.94
N ASN A 105 -18.92 -30.66 -17.55
CA ASN A 105 -17.68 -30.34 -16.87
C ASN A 105 -17.39 -28.83 -16.82
N VAL A 106 -18.15 -28.01 -17.54
CA VAL A 106 -18.04 -26.55 -17.54
C VAL A 106 -19.19 -25.94 -16.74
N ARG A 107 -18.85 -25.13 -15.75
CA ARG A 107 -19.81 -24.48 -14.86
C ARG A 107 -19.54 -22.98 -14.81
N PHE A 108 -20.59 -22.21 -14.58
CA PHE A 108 -20.52 -20.77 -14.47
C PHE A 108 -21.02 -20.33 -13.09
N VAL A 109 -20.29 -19.38 -12.49
CA VAL A 109 -20.66 -18.78 -11.21
C VAL A 109 -20.65 -17.25 -11.30
N LEU A 110 -21.60 -16.62 -10.61
CA LEU A 110 -21.70 -15.17 -10.59
C LEU A 110 -20.68 -14.58 -9.61
N PHE A 111 -19.88 -13.64 -10.06
CA PHE A 111 -18.89 -12.94 -9.24
C PHE A 111 -19.54 -12.37 -7.96
N GLY A 112 -18.92 -12.63 -6.81
CA GLY A 112 -19.39 -12.17 -5.50
C GLY A 112 -20.59 -12.91 -4.93
N SER A 113 -21.11 -13.97 -5.59
CA SER A 113 -22.13 -14.88 -5.06
C SER A 113 -21.58 -15.81 -3.97
N ASP A 114 -22.45 -16.45 -3.21
CA ASP A 114 -22.03 -17.44 -2.22
C ASP A 114 -21.37 -18.67 -2.87
N GLU A 115 -21.78 -19.01 -4.08
CA GLU A 115 -21.18 -20.06 -4.88
C GLU A 115 -19.77 -19.65 -5.33
N TYR A 116 -19.56 -18.42 -5.79
CA TYR A 116 -18.23 -17.89 -6.12
C TYR A 116 -17.27 -18.01 -4.94
N PHE A 117 -17.69 -17.61 -3.72
CA PHE A 117 -16.82 -17.74 -2.54
C PHE A 117 -16.45 -19.19 -2.26
N TYR A 118 -17.40 -20.11 -2.46
CA TYR A 118 -17.16 -21.53 -2.25
C TYR A 118 -16.18 -22.10 -3.29
N GLU A 119 -16.39 -21.79 -4.58
CA GLU A 119 -15.55 -22.26 -5.67
C GLU A 119 -14.13 -21.68 -5.56
N LEU A 120 -13.99 -20.39 -5.25
CA LEU A 120 -12.70 -19.75 -5.00
C LEU A 120 -11.93 -20.41 -3.83
N ALA A 121 -12.66 -20.91 -2.82
CA ALA A 121 -12.07 -21.57 -1.66
C ALA A 121 -11.84 -23.08 -1.84
N SER A 122 -12.45 -23.72 -2.86
CA SER A 122 -12.41 -25.18 -3.08
C SER A 122 -11.58 -25.61 -4.29
N ALA A 123 -11.44 -24.74 -5.30
CA ALA A 123 -10.70 -25.11 -6.52
C ALA A 123 -9.21 -25.34 -6.23
N LYS A 124 -8.66 -26.42 -6.83
CA LYS A 124 -7.23 -26.74 -6.77
C LYS A 124 -6.41 -25.71 -7.52
N TYR A 125 -6.85 -25.36 -8.72
CA TYR A 125 -6.15 -24.44 -9.60
C TYR A 125 -6.97 -23.16 -9.73
N LEU A 126 -6.30 -22.03 -9.56
CA LEU A 126 -6.86 -20.68 -9.68
C LEU A 126 -6.12 -19.98 -10.81
N ILE A 127 -6.82 -19.59 -11.87
CA ILE A 127 -6.22 -18.90 -13.02
C ILE A 127 -6.90 -17.54 -13.18
N ASN A 128 -6.11 -16.46 -13.10
CA ASN A 128 -6.61 -15.10 -13.12
C ASN A 128 -5.63 -14.18 -13.86
N ASN A 129 -6.13 -13.23 -14.62
CA ASN A 129 -5.31 -12.29 -15.38
C ASN A 129 -5.20 -10.88 -14.74
N THR A 130 -5.79 -10.68 -13.56
CA THR A 130 -5.74 -9.41 -12.81
C THR A 130 -5.43 -9.67 -11.34
N THR A 131 -6.34 -9.30 -10.46
CA THR A 131 -6.19 -9.50 -9.01
C THR A 131 -7.48 -10.07 -8.43
N TYR A 132 -7.39 -11.05 -7.57
CA TYR A 132 -8.51 -11.42 -6.70
C TYR A 132 -8.81 -10.30 -5.70
N PRO A 133 -10.06 -10.20 -5.22
CA PRO A 133 -10.47 -9.18 -4.27
C PRO A 133 -9.66 -9.19 -2.97
N GLN A 134 -9.71 -8.07 -2.25
CA GLN A 134 -8.93 -7.85 -1.04
C GLN A 134 -9.18 -8.86 0.09
N TYR A 135 -10.31 -9.59 0.07
CA TYR A 135 -10.61 -10.67 1.01
C TYR A 135 -9.98 -12.01 0.63
N PHE A 136 -9.45 -12.16 -0.55
CA PHE A 136 -8.85 -13.41 -0.99
C PHE A 136 -7.63 -13.80 -0.14
N ALA A 137 -7.59 -15.06 0.26
CA ALA A 137 -6.44 -15.75 0.83
C ALA A 137 -6.36 -17.15 0.27
N LYS A 138 -5.25 -17.49 -0.35
CA LYS A 138 -5.01 -18.83 -0.93
C LYS A 138 -4.80 -19.85 0.19
N LYS A 139 -5.35 -21.05 0.05
CA LYS A 139 -4.97 -22.21 0.87
C LYS A 139 -3.64 -22.80 0.37
N GLU A 140 -2.91 -23.46 1.25
CA GLU A 140 -1.60 -24.08 0.90
C GLU A 140 -1.71 -25.09 -0.24
N GLN A 141 -2.83 -25.86 -0.28
CA GLN A 141 -3.05 -26.87 -1.29
C GLN A 141 -3.45 -26.31 -2.66
N GLN A 142 -3.88 -25.05 -2.74
CA GLN A 142 -4.24 -24.42 -4.01
C GLN A 142 -3.00 -24.01 -4.79
N ILE A 143 -3.11 -24.03 -6.11
CA ILE A 143 -2.10 -23.52 -7.05
C ILE A 143 -2.70 -22.31 -7.74
N TYR A 144 -2.11 -21.14 -7.51
CA TYR A 144 -2.54 -19.89 -8.13
C TYR A 144 -1.60 -19.48 -9.26
N ILE A 145 -2.14 -19.37 -10.46
CA ILE A 145 -1.48 -18.92 -11.68
C ILE A 145 -2.02 -17.54 -11.99
N ASN A 146 -1.23 -16.51 -11.80
CA ASN A 146 -1.56 -15.17 -12.24
C ASN A 146 -0.93 -14.93 -13.60
N THR A 147 -1.76 -14.78 -14.62
CA THR A 147 -1.29 -14.63 -15.99
C THR A 147 -0.96 -13.19 -16.36
N TRP A 148 -1.39 -12.23 -15.51
CA TRP A 148 -1.43 -10.81 -15.84
C TRP A 148 -2.17 -10.56 -17.15
N HIS A 149 -2.11 -9.33 -17.69
CA HIS A 149 -2.90 -8.94 -18.86
C HIS A 149 -2.08 -8.24 -19.94
N GLY A 150 -0.77 -8.55 -20.00
CA GLY A 150 0.12 -8.13 -21.09
C GLY A 150 1.27 -7.26 -20.64
N THR A 151 2.17 -7.02 -21.58
CA THR A 151 3.38 -6.20 -21.39
C THR A 151 3.02 -4.74 -21.15
N PRO A 152 3.53 -4.10 -20.08
CA PRO A 152 3.18 -2.74 -19.73
C PRO A 152 3.85 -1.72 -20.64
N LEU A 153 3.03 -0.78 -21.18
CA LEU A 153 3.51 0.42 -21.88
C LEU A 153 3.78 1.61 -20.95
N LYS A 154 3.25 1.55 -19.75
CA LYS A 154 3.21 2.63 -18.75
C LYS A 154 3.97 2.23 -17.50
N SER A 155 4.43 3.22 -16.74
CA SER A 155 4.96 3.01 -15.40
C SER A 155 3.94 2.26 -14.53
N MET A 156 4.42 1.33 -13.72
CA MET A 156 3.59 0.43 -12.93
C MET A 156 4.07 0.38 -11.48
N GLY A 157 3.21 -0.10 -10.61
CA GLY A 157 3.58 -0.41 -9.24
C GLY A 157 4.07 0.82 -8.46
N TYR A 158 5.21 0.67 -7.82
CA TYR A 158 5.83 1.72 -6.99
C TYR A 158 6.46 2.88 -7.79
N GLU A 159 6.60 2.74 -9.09
CA GLU A 159 7.11 3.81 -9.98
C GLU A 159 6.07 4.90 -10.24
N VAL A 160 4.80 4.60 -10.01
CA VAL A 160 3.69 5.55 -10.18
C VAL A 160 3.59 6.46 -8.96
N LYS A 161 3.27 7.74 -9.16
CA LYS A 161 2.99 8.65 -8.05
C LYS A 161 1.83 8.10 -7.20
N GLY A 162 2.04 7.94 -5.90
CA GLY A 162 1.08 7.28 -5.00
C GLY A 162 1.07 5.74 -5.12
N GLY A 163 2.05 5.16 -5.80
CA GLY A 163 2.17 3.73 -6.09
C GLY A 163 2.21 2.84 -4.85
N ASN A 164 2.71 3.33 -3.72
CA ASN A 164 2.73 2.58 -2.48
C ASN A 164 1.31 2.15 -2.05
N SER A 165 0.34 3.04 -2.14
CA SER A 165 -1.05 2.75 -1.76
C SER A 165 -1.83 2.06 -2.88
N SER A 166 -1.70 2.54 -4.12
CA SER A 166 -2.46 2.00 -5.26
C SER A 166 -2.08 0.57 -5.63
N SER A 167 -0.83 0.17 -5.39
CA SER A 167 -0.33 -1.19 -5.69
C SER A 167 -0.66 -2.24 -4.63
N ALA A 168 -1.24 -1.87 -3.50
CA ALA A 168 -1.43 -2.74 -2.33
C ALA A 168 -2.09 -4.09 -2.64
N ASN A 169 -3.20 -4.11 -3.39
CA ASN A 169 -3.88 -5.36 -3.73
C ASN A 169 -3.13 -6.16 -4.79
N THR A 170 -2.45 -5.52 -5.72
CA THR A 170 -1.65 -6.19 -6.77
C THR A 170 -0.47 -6.92 -6.15
N VAL A 171 0.33 -6.23 -5.32
CA VAL A 171 1.46 -6.81 -4.60
C VAL A 171 1.01 -8.00 -3.75
N ARG A 172 -0.09 -7.85 -3.01
CA ARG A 172 -0.68 -8.91 -2.22
C ARG A 172 -1.06 -10.14 -3.09
N ASN A 173 -1.64 -9.95 -4.28
CA ASN A 173 -1.97 -11.04 -5.19
C ASN A 173 -0.71 -11.74 -5.70
N PHE A 174 0.36 -11.03 -6.04
CA PHE A 174 1.63 -11.63 -6.45
C PHE A 174 2.25 -12.47 -5.33
N LEU A 175 2.12 -12.04 -4.06
CA LEU A 175 2.58 -12.83 -2.91
C LEU A 175 1.76 -14.11 -2.67
N HIS A 176 0.58 -14.24 -3.29
CA HIS A 176 -0.22 -15.48 -3.26
C HIS A 176 0.05 -16.39 -4.45
N ALA A 177 0.61 -15.88 -5.54
CA ALA A 177 0.80 -16.63 -6.76
C ALA A 177 1.92 -17.67 -6.62
N ASP A 178 1.64 -18.91 -7.05
CA ASP A 178 2.67 -19.94 -7.23
C ASP A 178 3.40 -19.72 -8.56
N TYR A 179 2.67 -19.17 -9.54
CA TYR A 179 3.22 -18.84 -10.85
C TYR A 179 2.74 -17.46 -11.31
N LEU A 180 3.67 -16.61 -11.70
CA LEU A 180 3.43 -15.40 -12.46
C LEU A 180 3.84 -15.66 -13.90
N LEU A 181 2.92 -15.50 -14.85
CA LEU A 181 3.28 -15.66 -16.26
C LEU A 181 3.84 -14.35 -16.79
N SER A 182 4.87 -14.44 -17.60
CA SER A 182 5.53 -13.32 -18.24
C SER A 182 5.72 -13.59 -19.72
N ALA A 183 5.34 -12.64 -20.55
CA ALA A 183 5.51 -12.74 -21.98
C ALA A 183 6.97 -12.54 -22.41
N ASN A 184 7.71 -11.70 -21.66
CA ASN A 184 9.04 -11.25 -22.04
C ASN A 184 9.79 -10.64 -20.85
N GLU A 185 11.06 -10.29 -21.04
CA GLU A 185 11.91 -9.68 -20.02
C GLU A 185 11.35 -8.36 -19.45
N ARG A 186 10.68 -7.54 -20.28
CA ARG A 186 10.07 -6.27 -19.79
C ARG A 186 9.00 -6.54 -18.74
N MET A 187 8.18 -7.56 -18.95
CA MET A 187 7.14 -7.95 -18.01
C MET A 187 7.74 -8.60 -16.75
N THR A 188 8.76 -9.43 -16.90
CA THR A 188 9.54 -9.99 -15.77
C THR A 188 10.14 -8.87 -14.91
N ARG A 189 10.76 -7.87 -15.55
CA ARG A 189 11.31 -6.70 -14.87
C ARG A 189 10.23 -5.90 -14.13
N MET A 190 9.05 -5.75 -14.70
CA MET A 190 7.91 -5.11 -14.01
C MET A 190 7.60 -5.83 -12.70
N TYR A 191 7.48 -7.16 -12.68
CA TYR A 191 7.25 -7.90 -11.43
C TYR A 191 8.38 -7.66 -10.43
N LEU A 192 9.61 -7.87 -10.84
CA LEU A 192 10.76 -7.86 -9.93
C LEU A 192 11.11 -6.46 -9.43
N LYS A 193 11.06 -5.44 -10.28
CA LYS A 193 11.52 -4.07 -9.96
C LYS A 193 10.37 -3.12 -9.69
N SER A 194 9.42 -2.95 -10.63
CA SER A 194 8.34 -1.97 -10.46
C SER A 194 7.39 -2.33 -9.30
N TYR A 195 7.13 -3.63 -9.08
CA TYR A 195 6.38 -4.15 -7.92
C TYR A 195 7.26 -4.65 -6.77
N LYS A 196 8.58 -4.54 -6.88
CA LYS A 196 9.56 -4.95 -5.85
C LYS A 196 9.37 -6.39 -5.36
N MET A 197 9.06 -7.33 -6.27
CA MET A 197 8.89 -8.75 -5.91
C MET A 197 10.23 -9.48 -5.73
N GLU A 198 11.33 -8.91 -6.20
CA GLU A 198 12.67 -9.47 -5.98
C GLU A 198 12.90 -9.65 -4.47
N GLY A 199 13.38 -10.83 -4.09
CA GLY A 199 13.64 -11.23 -2.72
C GLY A 199 12.44 -11.74 -1.92
N LEU A 200 11.22 -11.40 -2.34
CA LEU A 200 10.02 -11.75 -1.57
C LEU A 200 9.02 -12.64 -2.33
N LEU A 201 9.13 -12.75 -3.66
CA LEU A 201 8.23 -13.60 -4.45
C LEU A 201 8.31 -15.05 -3.98
N PRO A 202 7.21 -15.64 -3.47
CA PRO A 202 7.22 -17.02 -2.98
C PRO A 202 7.13 -18.03 -4.12
N GLY A 203 6.53 -17.63 -5.24
CA GLY A 203 6.36 -18.45 -6.44
C GLY A 203 7.49 -18.29 -7.45
N LYS A 204 7.17 -18.65 -8.69
CA LYS A 204 8.08 -18.56 -9.82
C LYS A 204 7.48 -17.70 -10.93
N ILE A 205 8.32 -17.02 -11.68
CA ILE A 205 7.93 -16.39 -12.93
C ILE A 205 8.21 -17.39 -14.05
N ILE A 206 7.21 -17.66 -14.88
CA ILE A 206 7.35 -18.42 -16.13
C ILE A 206 7.40 -17.42 -17.28
N GLU A 207 8.55 -17.29 -17.93
CA GLU A 207 8.76 -16.36 -19.04
C GLU A 207 8.78 -17.14 -20.37
N GLU A 208 7.59 -17.33 -20.98
CA GLU A 208 7.42 -18.20 -22.14
C GLU A 208 6.56 -17.61 -23.27
N GLY A 209 6.15 -16.35 -23.19
CA GLY A 209 5.25 -15.74 -24.15
C GLY A 209 3.86 -15.50 -23.55
N GLN A 210 2.96 -15.02 -24.38
CA GLN A 210 1.62 -14.58 -23.96
C GLN A 210 0.60 -15.67 -24.35
N PRO A 211 -0.03 -16.38 -23.37
CA PRO A 211 -0.96 -17.48 -23.67
C PRO A 211 -2.06 -17.12 -24.69
N ARG A 212 -2.66 -15.95 -24.57
CA ARG A 212 -3.73 -15.50 -25.48
C ARG A 212 -3.26 -15.33 -26.94
N ASN A 213 -1.96 -15.19 -27.15
CA ASN A 213 -1.42 -15.06 -28.50
C ASN A 213 -1.46 -16.37 -29.27
N ASP A 214 -1.59 -17.54 -28.59
CA ASP A 214 -1.82 -18.83 -29.28
C ASP A 214 -3.10 -18.82 -30.09
N LEU A 215 -4.13 -18.06 -29.69
CA LEU A 215 -5.36 -17.89 -30.46
C LEU A 215 -5.09 -17.32 -31.86
N LEU A 216 -4.08 -16.46 -32.00
CA LEU A 216 -3.69 -15.83 -33.27
C LEU A 216 -3.15 -16.84 -34.29
N PHE A 217 -2.70 -18.01 -33.82
CA PHE A 217 -2.17 -19.10 -34.66
C PHE A 217 -3.21 -20.18 -34.99
N HIS A 218 -4.14 -20.42 -34.06
CA HIS A 218 -5.04 -21.60 -34.15
C HIS A 218 -6.47 -21.27 -34.52
N GLU A 219 -6.95 -20.06 -34.21
CA GLU A 219 -8.32 -19.68 -34.52
C GLU A 219 -8.54 -19.39 -36.00
N ARG A 220 -9.75 -19.73 -36.48
CA ARG A 220 -10.13 -19.49 -37.86
C ARG A 220 -10.99 -18.24 -38.00
N LYS A 221 -10.73 -17.43 -39.03
CA LYS A 221 -11.52 -16.22 -39.34
C LYS A 221 -13.03 -16.49 -39.33
N ASP A 222 -13.48 -17.64 -39.89
CA ASP A 222 -14.90 -17.99 -39.95
C ASP A 222 -15.56 -18.16 -38.58
N ALA A 223 -14.84 -18.70 -37.60
CA ALA A 223 -15.35 -18.83 -36.23
C ALA A 223 -15.54 -17.46 -35.59
N VAL A 224 -14.61 -16.53 -35.80
CA VAL A 224 -14.69 -15.18 -35.29
C VAL A 224 -15.82 -14.39 -35.94
N TYR A 225 -16.04 -14.52 -37.25
CA TYR A 225 -17.18 -13.91 -37.93
C TYR A 225 -18.52 -14.40 -37.37
N LYS A 226 -18.69 -15.73 -37.17
CA LYS A 226 -19.87 -16.31 -36.55
C LYS A 226 -20.09 -15.79 -35.13
N LYS A 227 -19.02 -15.63 -34.36
CA LYS A 227 -19.09 -15.07 -33.01
C LYS A 227 -19.56 -13.60 -33.04
N LEU A 228 -19.05 -12.77 -33.95
CA LEU A 228 -19.52 -11.40 -34.12
C LEU A 228 -21.01 -11.33 -34.48
N GLU A 229 -21.48 -12.23 -35.37
CA GLU A 229 -22.88 -12.34 -35.75
C GLU A 229 -23.79 -12.62 -34.55
N GLN A 230 -23.35 -13.44 -33.58
CA GLN A 230 -24.09 -13.70 -32.33
C GLN A 230 -24.27 -12.43 -31.46
N TYR A 231 -23.37 -11.45 -31.59
CA TYR A 231 -23.50 -10.14 -30.95
C TYR A 231 -24.16 -9.07 -31.83
N GLY A 232 -24.74 -9.47 -32.97
CA GLY A 232 -25.42 -8.58 -33.92
C GLY A 232 -24.48 -7.70 -34.75
N ILE A 233 -23.17 -8.04 -34.75
CA ILE A 233 -22.17 -7.29 -35.53
C ILE A 233 -21.95 -7.98 -36.86
N THR A 234 -22.27 -7.28 -37.94
CA THR A 234 -22.05 -7.75 -39.32
C THR A 234 -20.72 -7.22 -39.87
N ALA A 235 -19.86 -8.13 -40.28
CA ALA A 235 -18.62 -7.80 -40.95
C ALA A 235 -18.57 -8.48 -42.32
N ASP A 236 -18.20 -7.71 -43.35
CA ASP A 236 -18.13 -8.18 -44.74
C ASP A 236 -16.83 -8.96 -44.97
N ARG A 237 -16.95 -10.24 -45.31
CA ARG A 237 -15.83 -11.15 -45.52
C ARG A 237 -14.96 -10.81 -46.75
N ASN A 238 -15.46 -9.97 -47.65
CA ASN A 238 -14.80 -9.59 -48.89
C ASN A 238 -13.97 -8.30 -48.76
N LYS A 239 -14.12 -7.58 -47.62
CA LYS A 239 -13.41 -6.31 -47.38
C LYS A 239 -12.19 -6.53 -46.45
N LYS A 240 -11.17 -5.73 -46.65
CA LYS A 240 -10.05 -5.62 -45.71
C LYS A 240 -10.55 -5.00 -44.41
N VAL A 241 -10.18 -5.61 -43.31
CA VAL A 241 -10.59 -5.20 -41.95
C VAL A 241 -9.55 -4.26 -41.35
N ILE A 242 -9.96 -3.08 -40.95
CA ILE A 242 -9.18 -2.18 -40.09
C ILE A 242 -9.78 -2.24 -38.68
N LEU A 243 -9.00 -2.67 -37.69
CA LEU A 243 -9.42 -2.66 -36.32
C LEU A 243 -8.99 -1.33 -35.68
N TYR A 244 -9.96 -0.52 -35.27
CA TYR A 244 -9.72 0.69 -34.49
C TYR A 244 -9.95 0.42 -33.00
N ALA A 245 -8.88 0.47 -32.21
CA ALA A 245 -8.88 0.10 -30.79
C ALA A 245 -8.27 1.21 -29.91
N PRO A 246 -9.00 2.33 -29.72
CA PRO A 246 -8.51 3.45 -28.90
C PRO A 246 -8.61 3.19 -27.40
N THR A 247 -7.71 3.80 -26.60
CA THR A 247 -7.81 3.86 -25.15
C THR A 247 -8.86 4.87 -24.68
N TRP A 248 -9.24 4.77 -23.42
CA TRP A 248 -10.07 5.77 -22.76
C TRP A 248 -9.21 6.91 -22.20
N ARG A 249 -9.80 8.10 -22.05
CA ARG A 249 -9.15 9.31 -21.56
C ARG A 249 -9.82 9.81 -20.30
N GLU A 250 -9.02 10.24 -19.31
CA GLU A 250 -9.49 10.87 -18.08
C GLU A 250 -9.59 12.39 -18.26
N ALA A 251 -10.64 13.03 -17.76
CA ALA A 251 -10.70 14.48 -17.67
C ALA A 251 -9.88 14.98 -16.47
N GLN A 252 -9.35 16.21 -16.53
CA GLN A 252 -8.53 16.84 -15.48
C GLN A 252 -9.20 16.95 -14.10
N GLU A 253 -10.53 16.82 -14.01
CA GLU A 253 -11.31 16.91 -12.76
C GLU A 253 -11.87 15.57 -12.25
N GLY A 254 -11.26 14.44 -12.64
CA GLY A 254 -11.69 13.11 -12.18
C GLY A 254 -12.96 12.57 -12.85
N GLY A 255 -13.45 13.22 -13.89
CA GLY A 255 -14.55 12.73 -14.74
C GLY A 255 -14.02 12.09 -16.02
N LEU A 256 -14.76 11.13 -16.59
CA LEU A 256 -14.48 10.56 -17.90
C LEU A 256 -14.91 11.57 -19.00
N LYS A 257 -13.94 12.13 -19.72
CA LYS A 257 -14.25 12.85 -20.95
C LYS A 257 -14.19 11.86 -22.11
N VAL A 258 -15.26 11.13 -22.34
CA VAL A 258 -15.48 10.45 -23.59
C VAL A 258 -16.19 11.44 -24.49
N ASN A 259 -15.57 11.78 -25.62
CA ASN A 259 -16.32 12.37 -26.72
C ASN A 259 -16.81 11.21 -27.60
N PRO A 260 -18.05 10.73 -27.41
CA PRO A 260 -18.58 9.61 -28.18
C PRO A 260 -18.62 9.90 -29.69
N GLU A 261 -18.84 11.14 -30.05
CA GLU A 261 -18.91 11.62 -31.42
C GLU A 261 -17.56 11.46 -32.13
N GLU A 262 -16.45 11.58 -31.41
CA GLU A 262 -15.10 11.39 -31.95
C GLU A 262 -14.90 10.00 -32.59
N LEU A 263 -15.42 8.93 -31.99
CA LEU A 263 -15.29 7.57 -32.55
C LEU A 263 -15.99 7.43 -33.89
N LEU A 264 -17.19 8.00 -34.01
CA LEU A 264 -17.95 8.02 -35.26
C LEU A 264 -17.33 8.94 -36.28
N GLU A 265 -16.84 10.10 -35.85
CA GLU A 265 -16.17 11.08 -36.71
C GLU A 265 -14.88 10.51 -37.30
N VAL A 266 -14.05 9.85 -36.49
CA VAL A 266 -12.84 9.17 -36.96
C VAL A 266 -13.20 8.09 -37.99
N LYS A 267 -14.19 7.23 -37.69
CA LYS A 267 -14.65 6.20 -38.62
C LYS A 267 -15.11 6.85 -39.93
N LYS A 268 -15.98 7.86 -39.88
CA LYS A 268 -16.57 8.54 -41.05
C LYS A 268 -15.50 9.20 -41.94
N LYS A 269 -14.59 9.96 -41.33
CA LYS A 269 -13.48 10.59 -42.02
C LYS A 269 -12.56 9.59 -42.69
N LEU A 270 -12.21 8.49 -41.97
CA LEU A 270 -11.42 7.42 -42.58
C LEU A 270 -12.14 6.82 -43.78
N GLU A 271 -13.40 6.40 -43.63
CA GLU A 271 -14.19 5.80 -44.73
C GLU A 271 -14.35 6.71 -45.92
N GLU A 272 -14.51 8.03 -45.74
CA GLU A 272 -14.56 9.03 -46.81
C GLU A 272 -13.25 9.11 -47.61
N ILE A 273 -12.10 9.00 -46.95
CA ILE A 273 -10.79 9.15 -47.60
C ILE A 273 -10.34 7.83 -48.23
N ILE A 274 -10.45 6.67 -47.51
CA ILE A 274 -9.92 5.39 -48.01
C ILE A 274 -10.89 4.59 -48.88
N GLY A 275 -12.19 4.91 -48.84
CA GLY A 275 -13.26 4.26 -49.60
C GLY A 275 -13.87 3.05 -48.87
N LYS A 276 -15.22 3.01 -48.83
CA LYS A 276 -16.01 1.98 -48.14
C LYS A 276 -16.05 0.64 -48.87
N GLU A 277 -15.76 0.62 -50.16
CA GLU A 277 -15.84 -0.57 -51.00
C GLU A 277 -14.72 -1.57 -50.66
N ARG A 278 -13.53 -1.09 -50.38
CA ARG A 278 -12.35 -1.91 -50.16
C ARG A 278 -12.12 -2.26 -48.68
N TYR A 279 -12.49 -1.34 -47.80
CA TYR A 279 -12.19 -1.42 -46.36
C TYR A 279 -13.47 -1.40 -45.52
N GLN A 280 -13.42 -2.06 -44.39
CA GLN A 280 -14.38 -1.92 -43.29
C GLN A 280 -13.65 -1.64 -41.99
N ILE A 281 -14.21 -0.77 -41.16
CA ILE A 281 -13.63 -0.38 -39.86
C ILE A 281 -14.44 -0.98 -38.75
N LEU A 282 -13.81 -1.89 -37.97
CA LEU A 282 -14.35 -2.46 -36.74
C LEU A 282 -13.84 -1.64 -35.55
N ILE A 283 -14.74 -1.22 -34.68
CA ILE A 283 -14.36 -0.42 -33.48
C ILE A 283 -14.46 -1.25 -32.23
N LYS A 284 -13.32 -1.43 -31.56
CA LYS A 284 -13.22 -2.05 -30.23
C LYS A 284 -12.89 -0.97 -29.20
N PRO A 285 -13.89 -0.27 -28.64
CA PRO A 285 -13.64 0.76 -27.66
C PRO A 285 -13.22 0.16 -26.32
N HIS A 286 -12.57 0.97 -25.49
CA HIS A 286 -12.34 0.58 -24.10
C HIS A 286 -13.69 0.33 -23.38
N GLN A 287 -13.74 -0.59 -22.44
CA GLN A 287 -14.99 -1.01 -21.79
C GLN A 287 -15.78 0.15 -21.17
N TYR A 288 -15.11 1.12 -20.55
CA TYR A 288 -15.82 2.28 -19.97
C TYR A 288 -16.56 3.09 -21.04
N VAL A 289 -15.98 3.24 -22.21
CA VAL A 289 -16.60 3.89 -23.35
C VAL A 289 -17.76 3.05 -23.87
N TYR A 290 -17.56 1.76 -24.04
CA TYR A 290 -18.62 0.83 -24.47
C TYR A 290 -19.86 0.91 -23.56
N GLN A 291 -19.67 0.88 -22.23
CA GLN A 291 -20.79 0.93 -21.28
C GLN A 291 -21.60 2.23 -21.35
N GLN A 292 -21.00 3.34 -21.75
CA GLN A 292 -21.69 4.62 -21.89
C GLN A 292 -22.46 4.72 -23.22
N LEU A 293 -22.05 3.99 -24.24
CA LEU A 293 -22.54 4.14 -25.60
C LEU A 293 -23.46 3.00 -26.08
N LYS A 294 -23.37 1.81 -25.48
CA LYS A 294 -24.05 0.59 -25.95
C LYS A 294 -25.57 0.71 -26.07
N ASP A 295 -26.20 1.58 -25.29
CA ASP A 295 -27.67 1.76 -25.27
C ASP A 295 -28.15 2.84 -26.23
N ARG A 296 -27.25 3.57 -26.90
CA ARG A 296 -27.57 4.57 -27.94
C ARG A 296 -27.74 3.87 -29.27
N GLU A 297 -28.80 4.18 -29.98
CA GLU A 297 -29.18 3.53 -31.24
C GLU A 297 -28.11 3.65 -32.33
N GLU A 298 -27.47 4.80 -32.43
CA GLU A 298 -26.40 5.11 -33.38
C GLU A 298 -25.11 4.27 -33.21
N TYR A 299 -24.91 3.67 -32.03
CA TYR A 299 -23.74 2.82 -31.71
C TYR A 299 -24.09 1.35 -31.69
N ARG A 300 -25.40 1.02 -31.76
CA ARG A 300 -25.87 -0.38 -31.80
C ARG A 300 -25.28 -1.07 -33.03
N ASN A 301 -24.74 -2.28 -32.81
CA ASN A 301 -24.10 -3.09 -33.86
C ASN A 301 -22.84 -2.46 -34.52
N LEU A 302 -22.32 -1.35 -33.97
CA LEU A 302 -21.09 -0.70 -34.41
C LEU A 302 -19.92 -1.00 -33.48
N LEU A 303 -20.17 -0.93 -32.18
CA LEU A 303 -19.14 -1.11 -31.16
C LEU A 303 -19.07 -2.57 -30.71
N ILE A 304 -17.87 -3.12 -30.73
CA ILE A 304 -17.64 -4.51 -30.32
C ILE A 304 -17.66 -4.62 -28.81
N PRO A 305 -18.48 -5.51 -28.20
CA PRO A 305 -18.56 -5.69 -26.76
C PRO A 305 -17.23 -6.12 -26.11
N ALA A 306 -17.08 -5.82 -24.83
CA ALA A 306 -15.91 -6.23 -24.04
C ALA A 306 -15.80 -7.75 -23.86
N THR A 307 -16.92 -8.48 -23.98
CA THR A 307 -17.03 -9.94 -23.92
C THR A 307 -16.46 -10.66 -25.14
N VAL A 308 -16.26 -9.95 -26.26
CA VAL A 308 -15.54 -10.48 -27.42
C VAL A 308 -14.03 -10.31 -27.19
N ASP A 309 -13.28 -11.38 -27.31
CA ASP A 309 -11.83 -11.35 -27.07
C ASP A 309 -11.12 -10.46 -28.10
N ALA A 310 -10.16 -9.67 -27.66
CA ALA A 310 -9.42 -8.76 -28.53
C ALA A 310 -8.46 -9.53 -29.46
N ASN A 311 -7.86 -10.62 -28.99
CA ASN A 311 -6.98 -11.45 -29.81
C ASN A 311 -7.76 -12.16 -30.91
N GLU A 312 -8.98 -12.65 -30.63
CA GLU A 312 -9.86 -13.18 -31.70
C GLU A 312 -10.17 -12.11 -32.78
N LEU A 313 -10.44 -10.86 -32.39
CA LEU A 313 -10.68 -9.79 -33.35
C LEU A 313 -9.45 -9.46 -34.21
N MET A 314 -8.26 -9.50 -33.61
CA MET A 314 -7.00 -9.25 -34.33
C MET A 314 -6.77 -10.25 -35.46
N ILE A 315 -7.33 -11.47 -35.38
CA ILE A 315 -7.26 -12.45 -36.48
C ILE A 315 -7.92 -11.92 -37.76
N LEU A 316 -9.04 -11.19 -37.61
CA LEU A 316 -9.75 -10.57 -38.72
C LEU A 316 -9.03 -9.35 -39.26
N ALA A 317 -8.35 -8.60 -38.42
CA ALA A 317 -7.76 -7.32 -38.74
C ALA A 317 -6.59 -7.44 -39.74
N ASP A 318 -6.69 -6.83 -40.92
CA ASP A 318 -5.56 -6.69 -41.84
C ASP A 318 -4.65 -5.52 -41.43
N MET A 319 -5.19 -4.53 -40.67
CA MET A 319 -4.47 -3.39 -40.11
C MET A 319 -5.04 -3.05 -38.74
N LEU A 320 -4.18 -2.53 -37.85
CA LEU A 320 -4.56 -2.02 -36.53
C LEU A 320 -4.32 -0.51 -36.46
N ILE A 321 -5.34 0.26 -36.07
CA ILE A 321 -5.20 1.65 -35.64
C ILE A 321 -5.32 1.65 -34.11
N SER A 322 -4.27 2.08 -33.43
CA SER A 322 -4.23 2.17 -31.97
C SER A 322 -3.73 3.54 -31.52
N ASP A 323 -3.65 3.72 -30.23
CA ASP A 323 -3.05 4.90 -29.60
C ASP A 323 -2.04 4.45 -28.51
N TYR A 324 -2.32 4.73 -27.24
CA TYR A 324 -1.50 4.34 -26.08
C TYR A 324 -1.86 2.96 -25.51
N SER A 325 -2.56 2.14 -26.26
CA SER A 325 -2.99 0.79 -25.87
C SER A 325 -1.91 -0.25 -26.10
N SER A 326 -1.73 -1.16 -25.14
CA SER A 326 -0.82 -2.30 -25.29
C SER A 326 -1.29 -3.36 -26.30
N ILE A 327 -2.49 -3.24 -26.84
CA ILE A 327 -3.05 -4.17 -27.82
C ILE A 327 -2.15 -4.36 -29.05
N PHE A 328 -1.45 -3.30 -29.47
CA PHE A 328 -0.57 -3.39 -30.63
C PHE A 328 0.62 -4.32 -30.37
N LEU A 329 1.05 -4.48 -29.12
CA LEU A 329 2.16 -5.38 -28.78
C LEU A 329 1.81 -6.84 -29.09
N ASP A 330 0.58 -7.27 -28.80
CA ASP A 330 0.09 -8.61 -29.17
C ASP A 330 -0.11 -8.72 -30.68
N TYR A 331 -0.57 -7.63 -31.33
CA TYR A 331 -0.79 -7.60 -32.78
C TYR A 331 0.50 -7.79 -33.58
N LEU A 332 1.66 -7.46 -33.02
CA LEU A 332 2.97 -7.69 -33.67
C LEU A 332 3.19 -9.15 -34.08
N VAL A 333 2.58 -10.12 -33.37
CA VAL A 333 2.64 -11.55 -33.71
C VAL A 333 2.22 -11.81 -35.15
N LEU A 334 1.19 -11.11 -35.63
CA LEU A 334 0.60 -11.31 -36.95
C LEU A 334 1.45 -10.74 -38.10
N ASN A 335 2.50 -9.98 -37.82
CA ASN A 335 3.33 -9.30 -38.80
C ASN A 335 2.51 -8.45 -39.81
N ARG A 336 1.52 -7.74 -39.31
CA ARG A 336 0.60 -6.87 -40.05
C ARG A 336 0.77 -5.42 -39.63
N PRO A 337 0.42 -4.41 -40.49
CA PRO A 337 0.65 -3.01 -40.20
C PRO A 337 -0.07 -2.48 -38.97
N VAL A 338 0.64 -1.65 -38.19
CA VAL A 338 0.08 -0.88 -37.07
C VAL A 338 0.24 0.60 -37.37
N LEU A 339 -0.81 1.39 -37.17
CA LEU A 339 -0.80 2.83 -37.26
C LEU A 339 -1.21 3.44 -35.92
N PHE A 340 -0.61 4.59 -35.55
CA PHE A 340 -0.87 5.25 -34.28
C PHE A 340 -1.55 6.59 -34.47
N TYR A 341 -2.82 6.68 -34.05
CA TYR A 341 -3.58 7.92 -34.01
C TYR A 341 -3.59 8.50 -32.59
N VAL A 342 -2.87 9.62 -32.39
CA VAL A 342 -2.52 10.16 -31.06
C VAL A 342 -2.83 11.66 -30.96
N PRO A 343 -4.09 12.09 -31.04
CA PRO A 343 -4.47 13.50 -31.14
C PRO A 343 -4.15 14.35 -29.90
N ASP A 344 -3.79 13.76 -28.78
CA ASP A 344 -3.56 14.39 -27.47
C ASP A 344 -2.22 14.00 -26.81
N LEU A 345 -1.22 13.75 -27.64
CA LEU A 345 0.05 13.16 -27.23
C LEU A 345 0.76 13.90 -26.08
N GLU A 346 0.85 15.23 -26.14
CA GLU A 346 1.57 16.00 -25.12
C GLU A 346 0.87 15.91 -23.76
N HIS A 347 -0.44 16.02 -23.74
CA HIS A 347 -1.23 15.88 -22.54
C HIS A 347 -1.10 14.47 -21.91
N TYR A 348 -1.06 13.43 -22.75
CA TYR A 348 -0.94 12.05 -22.27
C TYR A 348 0.43 11.75 -21.64
N LYS A 349 1.52 12.31 -22.20
CA LYS A 349 2.88 12.18 -21.64
C LYS A 349 2.96 12.76 -20.23
N GLU A 350 2.37 13.93 -20.00
CA GLU A 350 2.36 14.60 -18.71
C GLU A 350 1.62 13.80 -17.63
N MET A 351 0.54 13.13 -18.02
CA MET A 351 -0.35 12.45 -17.08
C MET A 351 0.11 11.05 -16.65
N ARG A 352 0.72 10.25 -17.54
CA ARG A 352 0.89 8.81 -17.28
C ARG A 352 2.28 8.25 -17.50
N GLY A 353 3.17 8.96 -18.15
CA GLY A 353 4.49 8.43 -18.56
C GLY A 353 4.37 7.26 -19.56
N LEU A 354 5.24 7.22 -20.54
CA LEU A 354 5.34 6.12 -21.48
C LEU A 354 6.71 5.45 -21.36
N ASN A 355 6.72 4.12 -21.31
CA ASN A 355 7.96 3.33 -21.26
C ASN A 355 8.51 3.03 -22.66
N ILE A 356 7.80 3.44 -23.72
CA ILE A 356 8.24 3.33 -25.12
C ILE A 356 8.30 4.75 -25.72
N ARG A 357 9.39 5.05 -26.37
CA ARG A 357 9.59 6.31 -27.05
C ARG A 357 8.84 6.31 -28.40
N LEU A 358 8.36 7.46 -28.84
CA LEU A 358 7.63 7.57 -30.11
C LEU A 358 8.45 7.17 -31.35
N ASP A 359 9.76 7.44 -31.29
CA ASP A 359 10.68 7.08 -32.36
C ASP A 359 10.98 5.55 -32.41
N GLU A 360 10.56 4.81 -31.38
CA GLU A 360 10.66 3.35 -31.32
C GLU A 360 9.39 2.64 -31.83
N LEU A 361 8.30 3.37 -32.07
CA LEU A 361 7.04 2.79 -32.53
C LEU A 361 7.19 2.03 -33.85
N PRO A 362 6.52 0.86 -34.01
CA PRO A 362 6.65 -0.02 -35.17
C PRO A 362 5.79 0.41 -36.36
N GLY A 363 5.30 1.65 -36.39
CA GLY A 363 4.46 2.19 -37.45
C GLY A 363 4.34 3.72 -37.36
N PRO A 364 3.71 4.35 -38.34
CA PRO A 364 3.54 5.79 -38.40
C PRO A 364 2.63 6.30 -37.28
N CYS A 365 2.98 7.45 -36.73
CA CYS A 365 2.28 8.12 -35.64
C CYS A 365 1.89 9.53 -36.08
N SER A 366 0.59 9.89 -35.99
CA SER A 366 0.08 11.22 -36.30
C SER A 366 -1.09 11.59 -35.37
N ASP A 367 -1.24 12.89 -35.17
CA ASP A 367 -2.38 13.52 -34.52
C ASP A 367 -3.53 13.86 -35.53
N ARG A 368 -3.28 13.66 -36.81
CA ARG A 368 -4.24 13.97 -37.90
C ARG A 368 -4.75 12.69 -38.56
N ILE A 369 -6.05 12.58 -38.65
CA ILE A 369 -6.68 11.43 -39.27
C ILE A 369 -6.42 11.34 -40.81
N SER A 370 -6.18 12.47 -41.46
CA SER A 370 -5.78 12.54 -42.89
C SER A 370 -4.49 11.77 -43.14
N ASP A 371 -3.49 11.96 -42.26
CA ASP A 371 -2.20 11.31 -42.42
C ASP A 371 -2.30 9.79 -42.20
N ILE A 372 -3.15 9.39 -41.25
CA ILE A 372 -3.45 7.95 -41.03
C ILE A 372 -4.10 7.38 -42.29
N ALA A 373 -5.04 8.10 -42.92
CA ALA A 373 -5.71 7.65 -44.14
C ALA A 373 -4.75 7.54 -45.33
N GLU A 374 -3.82 8.50 -45.49
CA GLU A 374 -2.78 8.47 -46.53
C GLU A 374 -1.85 7.26 -46.33
N ASN A 375 -1.41 7.02 -45.07
CA ASN A 375 -0.60 5.87 -44.76
C ASN A 375 -1.31 4.53 -45.04
N ILE A 376 -2.65 4.46 -44.90
CA ILE A 376 -3.43 3.27 -45.25
C ILE A 376 -3.44 3.06 -46.78
N ARG A 377 -3.50 4.14 -47.58
CA ARG A 377 -3.44 4.03 -49.05
C ARG A 377 -2.08 3.52 -49.53
N ASP A 378 -1.00 3.99 -48.87
CA ASP A 378 0.38 3.65 -49.21
C ASP A 378 0.98 2.58 -48.28
N ILE A 379 0.14 1.68 -47.79
CA ILE A 379 0.47 0.77 -46.67
C ILE A 379 1.69 -0.12 -46.96
N GLU A 380 1.92 -0.51 -48.19
CA GLU A 380 3.08 -1.33 -48.59
C GLU A 380 4.39 -0.55 -48.43
N THR A 381 4.41 0.74 -48.83
CA THR A 381 5.56 1.63 -48.62
C THR A 381 5.81 1.86 -47.15
N VAL A 382 4.75 2.10 -46.38
CA VAL A 382 4.82 2.26 -44.91
C VAL A 382 5.39 1.02 -44.24
N GLN A 383 4.97 -0.16 -44.64
CA GLN A 383 5.48 -1.42 -44.06
C GLN A 383 6.98 -1.58 -44.31
N GLU A 384 7.49 -1.28 -45.52
CA GLU A 384 8.91 -1.35 -45.81
C GLU A 384 9.71 -0.30 -45.04
N GLN A 385 9.20 0.94 -44.91
CA GLN A 385 9.81 2.01 -44.13
C GLN A 385 9.99 1.67 -42.66
N PHE A 386 9.00 1.00 -42.03
CA PHE A 386 9.03 0.64 -40.62
C PHE A 386 9.50 -0.77 -40.32
N LYS A 387 9.88 -1.54 -41.34
CA LYS A 387 10.21 -2.96 -41.23
C LYS A 387 11.22 -3.31 -40.16
N GLU A 388 12.34 -2.61 -40.07
CA GLU A 388 13.39 -2.85 -39.08
C GLU A 388 12.89 -2.59 -37.64
N LYS A 389 12.20 -1.45 -37.41
CA LYS A 389 11.63 -1.14 -36.10
C LYS A 389 10.58 -2.15 -35.68
N TYR A 390 9.74 -2.56 -36.64
CA TYR A 390 8.71 -3.56 -36.43
C TYR A 390 9.31 -4.90 -36.03
N GLN A 391 10.26 -5.41 -36.78
CA GLN A 391 10.88 -6.71 -36.50
C GLN A 391 11.65 -6.71 -35.18
N ARG A 392 12.35 -5.61 -34.86
CA ARG A 392 13.06 -5.46 -33.58
C ARG A 392 12.07 -5.49 -32.41
N MET A 393 10.97 -4.72 -32.48
CA MET A 393 9.99 -4.69 -31.42
C MET A 393 9.26 -6.04 -31.31
N ARG A 394 8.91 -6.66 -32.44
CA ARG A 394 8.30 -8.01 -32.45
C ARG A 394 9.18 -9.03 -31.76
N GLN A 395 10.48 -9.04 -32.05
CA GLN A 395 11.43 -9.96 -31.40
C GLN A 395 11.53 -9.70 -29.89
N ASP A 396 11.56 -8.42 -29.49
CA ASP A 396 11.66 -8.00 -28.07
C ASP A 396 10.43 -8.40 -27.25
N ILE A 397 9.24 -8.26 -27.84
CA ILE A 397 7.95 -8.40 -27.14
C ILE A 397 7.37 -9.81 -27.34
N CYS A 398 7.36 -10.29 -28.58
CA CYS A 398 6.65 -11.51 -29.01
C CYS A 398 7.61 -12.63 -29.43
N GLY A 399 8.90 -12.51 -29.15
CA GLY A 399 9.90 -13.47 -29.62
C GLY A 399 9.71 -14.91 -29.13
N ARG A 400 8.84 -15.11 -28.14
CA ARG A 400 8.49 -16.44 -27.59
C ARG A 400 7.09 -16.90 -27.99
N ASP A 401 6.32 -16.07 -28.70
CA ASP A 401 4.97 -16.41 -29.15
C ASP A 401 5.03 -17.21 -30.45
N ASP A 402 4.76 -18.48 -30.39
CA ASP A 402 4.87 -19.45 -31.49
C ASP A 402 3.62 -20.31 -31.71
N GLY A 403 2.59 -20.11 -30.88
CA GLY A 403 1.34 -20.86 -30.91
C GLY A 403 1.26 -22.01 -29.92
N ASP A 404 2.36 -22.34 -29.22
CA ASP A 404 2.43 -23.46 -28.27
C ASP A 404 2.73 -22.99 -26.82
N VAL A 405 2.52 -21.70 -26.52
CA VAL A 405 2.75 -21.11 -25.20
C VAL A 405 1.88 -21.80 -24.15
N CYS A 406 0.59 -21.97 -24.42
CA CYS A 406 -0.35 -22.64 -23.52
C CYS A 406 0.07 -24.08 -23.24
N ALA A 407 0.49 -24.82 -24.28
CA ALA A 407 0.93 -26.18 -24.12
C ALA A 407 2.14 -26.31 -23.19
N ARG A 408 3.15 -25.45 -23.37
CA ARG A 408 4.33 -25.41 -22.50
C ARG A 408 3.98 -25.06 -21.05
N ILE A 409 3.10 -24.07 -20.84
CA ILE A 409 2.65 -23.66 -19.49
C ILE A 409 1.86 -24.80 -18.83
N VAL A 410 0.94 -25.44 -19.55
CA VAL A 410 0.18 -26.57 -19.01
C VAL A 410 1.11 -27.72 -18.63
N ASP A 411 2.07 -28.06 -19.47
CA ASP A 411 3.08 -29.06 -19.15
C ASP A 411 3.91 -28.71 -17.92
N ALA A 412 4.34 -27.47 -17.81
CA ALA A 412 5.14 -27.02 -16.66
C ALA A 412 4.35 -27.03 -15.35
N VAL A 413 3.11 -26.52 -15.37
CA VAL A 413 2.32 -26.30 -14.15
C VAL A 413 1.52 -27.53 -13.75
N PHE A 414 0.85 -28.18 -14.68
CA PHE A 414 -0.05 -29.29 -14.40
C PHE A 414 0.64 -30.65 -14.48
N GLU A 415 1.56 -30.84 -15.44
CA GLU A 415 2.29 -32.08 -15.61
C GLU A 415 3.65 -32.12 -14.88
N LYS A 416 4.06 -30.96 -14.33
CA LYS A 416 5.36 -30.78 -13.63
C LYS A 416 6.58 -31.10 -14.50
N ARG A 417 6.45 -30.95 -15.82
CA ARG A 417 7.57 -31.13 -16.78
C ARG A 417 8.44 -29.85 -16.77
N LYS A 418 9.73 -30.04 -17.05
CA LYS A 418 10.66 -28.89 -17.18
C LYS A 418 10.63 -28.37 -18.63
N THR A 419 9.49 -27.83 -19.04
CA THR A 419 9.28 -27.30 -20.41
C THR A 419 9.49 -25.78 -20.49
N CYS A 420 9.50 -25.10 -19.36
CA CYS A 420 9.59 -23.65 -19.30
C CYS A 420 10.81 -23.16 -18.54
N SER A 421 11.32 -22.00 -18.97
CA SER A 421 12.25 -21.20 -18.18
C SER A 421 11.55 -20.63 -16.96
N THR A 422 12.10 -20.86 -15.77
CA THR A 422 11.53 -20.34 -14.53
C THR A 422 12.52 -19.42 -13.82
N ILE A 423 12.05 -18.24 -13.46
CA ILE A 423 12.84 -17.24 -12.73
C ILE A 423 12.33 -17.20 -11.29
N THR A 424 13.25 -17.36 -10.34
CA THR A 424 12.96 -17.14 -8.93
C THR A 424 13.52 -15.77 -8.55
N GLY A 425 12.69 -14.90 -7.99
CA GLY A 425 13.14 -13.58 -7.57
C GLY A 425 13.98 -13.59 -6.28
N GLN A 426 14.73 -14.66 -5.99
CA GLN A 426 15.47 -14.80 -4.73
C GLN A 426 16.80 -14.03 -4.76
N HIS A 427 17.20 -13.54 -3.59
CA HIS A 427 18.50 -12.93 -3.30
C HIS A 427 18.98 -13.34 -1.90
N ASN A 428 20.25 -13.00 -1.57
CA ASN A 428 20.87 -13.41 -0.30
C ASN A 428 20.66 -12.41 0.87
N LYS A 429 19.89 -11.33 0.68
CA LYS A 429 19.64 -10.35 1.73
C LYS A 429 18.72 -10.92 2.83
N LYS A 430 18.91 -10.46 4.05
CA LYS A 430 18.03 -10.80 5.18
C LYS A 430 16.66 -10.13 4.99
N ARG A 431 15.59 -10.90 5.00
CA ARG A 431 14.22 -10.42 4.78
C ARG A 431 13.58 -9.97 6.10
N LEU A 432 13.37 -8.68 6.24
CA LEU A 432 12.76 -8.05 7.40
C LEU A 432 11.32 -7.61 7.11
N LEU A 433 10.35 -8.12 7.87
CA LEU A 433 9.01 -7.54 7.96
C LEU A 433 8.95 -6.65 9.21
N ILE A 434 8.66 -5.37 9.03
CA ILE A 434 8.49 -4.42 10.13
C ILE A 434 7.15 -3.69 10.03
N SER A 435 6.37 -3.65 11.11
CA SER A 435 5.03 -3.04 11.14
C SER A 435 4.97 -1.85 12.09
N CYS A 436 4.50 -0.70 11.59
CA CYS A 436 4.31 0.52 12.40
C CYS A 436 2.84 1.01 12.45
N GLY A 437 1.89 0.24 11.90
CA GLY A 437 0.49 0.64 11.88
C GLY A 437 0.21 1.84 10.97
N GLY A 438 -0.61 2.79 11.42
CA GLY A 438 -1.19 3.85 10.57
C GLY A 438 -0.39 5.15 10.47
N LEU A 439 0.90 5.17 10.71
CA LEU A 439 1.82 6.31 10.60
C LEU A 439 1.28 7.63 11.21
N ALA A 440 0.71 7.54 12.41
CA ALA A 440 0.18 8.70 13.14
C ALA A 440 1.28 9.70 13.51
N GLU A 441 0.91 10.96 13.76
CA GLU A 441 1.85 12.00 14.20
C GLU A 441 2.25 11.76 15.66
N ASN A 442 3.29 10.98 15.88
CA ASN A 442 3.81 10.63 17.21
C ASN A 442 5.26 10.15 17.15
N GLY A 443 5.90 10.03 18.33
CA GLY A 443 7.30 9.61 18.46
C GLY A 443 7.60 8.22 17.86
N ILE A 444 6.65 7.27 17.93
CA ILE A 444 6.81 5.92 17.38
C ILE A 444 6.98 5.99 15.86
N THR A 445 6.12 6.75 15.19
CA THR A 445 6.21 6.95 13.74
C THR A 445 7.51 7.65 13.35
N HIS A 446 7.93 8.68 14.09
CA HIS A 446 9.19 9.36 13.81
C HIS A 446 10.40 8.43 13.99
N SER A 447 10.42 7.64 15.05
CA SER A 447 11.45 6.62 15.27
C SER A 447 11.48 5.56 14.16
N PHE A 448 10.31 5.09 13.73
CA PHE A 448 10.18 4.14 12.63
C PHE A 448 10.74 4.70 11.31
N LEU A 449 10.34 5.92 10.95
CA LEU A 449 10.82 6.58 9.72
C LEU A 449 12.34 6.82 9.80
N SER A 450 12.84 7.21 10.96
CA SER A 450 14.26 7.42 11.20
C SER A 450 15.05 6.13 11.05
N LEU A 451 14.54 5.02 11.61
CA LEU A 451 15.16 3.70 11.46
C LEU A 451 15.26 3.28 10.00
N LEU A 452 14.18 3.46 9.22
CA LEU A 452 14.19 3.14 7.78
C LEU A 452 15.22 3.95 6.99
N GLU A 453 15.55 5.18 7.41
CA GLU A 453 16.60 5.97 6.77
C GLU A 453 18.04 5.53 7.14
N GLN A 454 18.20 4.79 8.24
CA GLN A 454 19.50 4.27 8.70
C GLN A 454 19.77 2.82 8.22
N MET A 455 18.76 2.13 7.68
CA MET A 455 18.89 0.73 7.24
C MET A 455 19.95 0.57 6.14
N ASN A 456 20.80 -0.44 6.26
CA ASN A 456 21.66 -0.88 5.17
C ASN A 456 20.90 -1.79 4.21
N TYR A 457 20.46 -1.24 3.09
CA TYR A 457 19.68 -1.97 2.09
C TYR A 457 20.49 -2.94 1.21
N ASP A 458 21.80 -2.98 1.35
CA ASP A 458 22.62 -4.00 0.70
C ASP A 458 22.53 -5.33 1.43
N ASP A 459 22.37 -5.30 2.76
CA ASP A 459 22.24 -6.47 3.62
C ASP A 459 20.78 -6.86 3.88
N TRP A 460 19.87 -5.87 3.84
CA TRP A 460 18.49 -6.05 4.25
C TRP A 460 17.49 -5.79 3.12
N ASP A 461 16.59 -6.72 2.93
CA ASP A 461 15.35 -6.56 2.17
C ASP A 461 14.22 -6.21 3.15
N VAL A 462 13.86 -4.95 3.16
CA VAL A 462 12.91 -4.41 4.15
C VAL A 462 11.52 -4.30 3.56
N THR A 463 10.58 -4.96 4.22
CA THR A 463 9.14 -4.85 3.95
C THR A 463 8.46 -4.13 5.11
N ALA A 464 7.93 -2.94 4.85
CA ALA A 464 7.18 -2.17 5.83
C ALA A 464 5.68 -2.43 5.68
N LEU A 465 5.04 -2.95 6.73
CA LEU A 465 3.58 -3.08 6.79
C LEU A 465 2.99 -1.84 7.45
N VAL A 466 2.20 -1.09 6.71
CA VAL A 466 1.58 0.16 7.17
C VAL A 466 0.10 0.23 6.82
N GLY A 467 -0.66 1.00 7.60
CA GLY A 467 -2.02 1.39 7.25
C GLY A 467 -2.02 2.73 6.53
N ASP A 468 -2.85 2.88 5.51
CA ASP A 468 -3.07 4.14 4.81
C ASP A 468 -4.49 4.67 5.05
N ASN A 469 -4.63 5.98 4.96
CA ASN A 469 -5.91 6.65 4.95
C ASN A 469 -5.89 7.79 3.91
N PRO A 470 -6.36 7.54 2.69
CA PRO A 470 -6.38 8.56 1.62
C PRO A 470 -7.16 9.84 1.98
N LYS A 471 -8.05 9.78 2.97
CA LYS A 471 -8.79 10.95 3.50
C LYS A 471 -7.99 11.80 4.47
N ASP A 472 -6.81 11.36 4.85
CA ASP A 472 -5.88 12.06 5.74
C ASP A 472 -4.59 12.35 4.94
N PRO A 473 -4.46 13.53 4.31
CA PRO A 473 -3.33 13.84 3.42
C PRO A 473 -1.97 13.69 4.10
N ALA A 474 -1.87 14.00 5.39
CA ALA A 474 -0.61 13.90 6.12
C ALA A 474 -0.16 12.45 6.29
N LYS A 475 -1.07 11.51 6.59
CA LYS A 475 -0.76 10.08 6.66
C LYS A 475 -0.49 9.49 5.31
N HIS A 476 -1.32 9.82 4.32
CA HIS A 476 -1.15 9.36 2.94
C HIS A 476 0.18 9.84 2.36
N GLY A 477 0.57 11.09 2.62
CA GLY A 477 1.88 11.63 2.24
C GLY A 477 3.04 10.85 2.85
N LYS A 478 2.97 10.47 4.14
CA LYS A 478 4.00 9.65 4.80
C LYS A 478 4.11 8.26 4.19
N VAL A 479 2.99 7.61 3.85
CA VAL A 479 3.00 6.29 3.21
C VAL A 479 3.68 6.35 1.85
N ASN A 480 3.37 7.37 1.05
CA ASN A 480 3.96 7.53 -0.28
C ASN A 480 5.38 8.12 -0.26
N GLY A 481 5.78 8.76 0.85
CA GLY A 481 7.12 9.30 1.09
C GLY A 481 8.07 8.35 1.80
N LEU A 482 7.72 7.08 2.00
CA LEU A 482 8.64 6.08 2.56
C LEU A 482 9.86 5.92 1.66
N ASN A 483 11.03 5.59 2.29
CA ASN A 483 12.28 5.36 1.58
C ASN A 483 12.06 4.43 0.37
N GLN A 484 12.57 4.83 -0.79
CA GLN A 484 12.36 4.11 -2.05
C GLN A 484 12.89 2.68 -2.05
N ASN A 485 13.84 2.33 -1.19
CA ASN A 485 14.38 0.99 -1.06
C ASN A 485 13.47 0.07 -0.23
N VAL A 486 12.49 0.64 0.48
CA VAL A 486 11.52 -0.13 1.27
C VAL A 486 10.39 -0.65 0.38
N ARG A 487 10.08 -1.93 0.51
CA ARG A 487 8.84 -2.48 -0.03
C ARG A 487 7.69 -2.16 0.92
N THR A 488 6.77 -1.33 0.47
CA THR A 488 5.64 -0.89 1.28
C THR A 488 4.44 -1.79 1.05
N LEU A 489 4.06 -2.57 2.05
CA LEU A 489 2.78 -3.29 2.04
C LEU A 489 1.75 -2.45 2.77
N VAL A 490 0.76 -1.95 2.03
CA VAL A 490 -0.34 -1.20 2.63
C VAL A 490 -1.48 -2.14 2.97
N LEU A 491 -1.94 -2.07 4.22
CA LEU A 491 -3.09 -2.85 4.66
C LEU A 491 -4.33 -2.46 3.86
N CYS A 492 -4.84 -3.38 3.07
CA CYS A 492 -6.05 -3.20 2.27
C CYS A 492 -7.12 -4.23 2.63
N GLY A 493 -8.39 -3.84 2.44
CA GLY A 493 -9.52 -4.70 2.72
C GLY A 493 -9.81 -4.93 4.21
N PHE A 494 -10.69 -5.87 4.46
CA PHE A 494 -11.14 -6.22 5.81
C PHE A 494 -10.70 -7.63 6.16
N ARG A 495 -10.47 -7.85 7.45
CA ARG A 495 -10.12 -9.15 7.99
C ARG A 495 -11.14 -10.22 7.59
N ILE A 496 -10.63 -11.38 7.15
CA ILE A 496 -11.44 -12.55 6.83
C ILE A 496 -11.69 -13.39 8.09
N SER A 497 -12.83 -13.14 8.71
CA SER A 497 -13.23 -13.80 9.96
C SER A 497 -14.69 -14.19 9.93
N THR A 498 -15.03 -15.33 10.55
CA THR A 498 -16.42 -15.73 10.78
C THR A 498 -16.97 -15.04 12.02
N THR A 499 -18.29 -14.99 12.13
CA THR A 499 -18.95 -14.43 13.33
C THR A 499 -18.48 -15.10 14.63
N LYS A 500 -18.33 -16.43 14.63
CA LYS A 500 -17.84 -17.18 15.80
C LYS A 500 -16.39 -16.82 16.17
N GLU A 501 -15.55 -16.59 15.19
CA GLU A 501 -14.15 -16.16 15.40
C GLU A 501 -14.09 -14.76 15.98
N GLU A 502 -14.91 -13.82 15.51
CA GLU A 502 -14.99 -12.47 16.08
C GLU A 502 -15.48 -12.49 17.54
N GLN A 503 -16.47 -13.32 17.86
CA GLN A 503 -16.92 -13.49 19.25
C GLN A 503 -15.78 -14.00 20.15
N ARG A 504 -15.04 -15.02 19.70
CA ARG A 504 -13.87 -15.54 20.42
C ARG A 504 -12.80 -14.48 20.58
N ARG A 505 -12.53 -13.67 19.54
CA ARG A 505 -11.59 -12.56 19.60
C ARG A 505 -11.96 -11.55 20.66
N VAL A 506 -13.22 -11.09 20.69
CA VAL A 506 -13.69 -10.11 21.67
C VAL A 506 -13.47 -10.62 23.11
N ILE A 507 -13.83 -11.88 23.36
CA ILE A 507 -13.64 -12.51 24.66
C ILE A 507 -12.15 -12.55 25.04
N THR A 508 -11.32 -13.05 24.14
CA THR A 508 -9.87 -13.20 24.40
C THR A 508 -9.14 -11.87 24.55
N VAL A 509 -9.51 -10.83 23.80
CA VAL A 509 -8.95 -9.49 23.95
C VAL A 509 -9.26 -8.92 25.32
N ARG A 510 -10.46 -9.09 25.80
CA ARG A 510 -10.90 -8.58 27.11
C ARG A 510 -10.20 -9.25 28.28
N HIS A 511 -9.99 -10.56 28.20
CA HIS A 511 -9.43 -11.34 29.31
C HIS A 511 -7.91 -11.53 29.23
N GLY A 512 -7.32 -11.28 28.06
CA GLY A 512 -5.93 -11.66 27.78
C GLY A 512 -5.75 -13.19 27.72
N LEU A 513 -4.55 -13.62 27.35
CA LEU A 513 -4.23 -15.04 27.19
C LEU A 513 -3.48 -15.61 28.42
N TYR A 514 -3.73 -15.06 29.60
CA TYR A 514 -3.07 -15.51 30.83
C TYR A 514 -3.52 -16.90 31.32
N HIS A 515 -4.77 -17.25 31.07
CA HIS A 515 -5.33 -18.54 31.50
C HIS A 515 -5.41 -19.54 30.33
N PRO A 516 -5.16 -20.85 30.53
CA PRO A 516 -5.20 -21.87 29.48
C PRO A 516 -6.52 -21.90 28.68
N VAL A 517 -7.65 -21.64 29.33
CA VAL A 517 -8.98 -21.58 28.67
C VAL A 517 -9.00 -20.49 27.60
N TRP A 518 -8.48 -19.30 27.87
CA TRP A 518 -8.48 -18.20 26.92
C TRP A 518 -7.46 -18.45 25.79
N LYS A 519 -6.33 -19.10 26.08
CA LYS A 519 -5.37 -19.57 25.06
C LYS A 519 -6.05 -20.54 24.07
N ARG A 520 -6.91 -21.47 24.58
CA ARG A 520 -7.63 -22.44 23.76
C ARG A 520 -8.77 -21.82 22.94
N ILE A 521 -9.45 -20.81 23.47
CA ILE A 521 -10.55 -20.12 22.79
C ILE A 521 -10.03 -19.14 21.74
N CYS A 522 -8.83 -18.63 21.90
CA CYS A 522 -8.22 -17.66 20.98
C CYS A 522 -8.33 -18.15 19.53
N PRO A 523 -8.80 -17.29 18.59
CA PRO A 523 -9.03 -17.70 17.21
C PRO A 523 -7.72 -17.70 16.39
N TRP A 524 -6.76 -18.52 16.77
CA TRP A 524 -5.44 -18.60 16.12
C TRP A 524 -5.52 -18.86 14.62
N GLU A 525 -6.41 -19.74 14.20
CA GLU A 525 -6.62 -20.00 12.76
C GLU A 525 -7.05 -18.74 11.98
N MET A 526 -7.86 -17.88 12.61
CA MET A 526 -8.28 -16.61 12.02
C MET A 526 -7.05 -15.68 11.86
N TYR A 527 -6.20 -15.58 12.88
CA TYR A 527 -5.00 -14.75 12.79
C TYR A 527 -4.00 -15.29 11.76
N ALA A 528 -3.79 -16.60 11.72
CA ALA A 528 -2.94 -17.23 10.71
C ALA A 528 -3.49 -17.06 9.28
N ARG A 529 -4.82 -17.16 9.12
CA ARG A 529 -5.49 -16.90 7.84
C ARG A 529 -5.36 -15.42 7.43
N GLU A 530 -5.44 -14.51 8.40
CA GLU A 530 -5.25 -13.07 8.14
C GLU A 530 -3.78 -12.76 7.79
N TYR A 531 -2.82 -13.40 8.44
CA TYR A 531 -1.41 -13.32 8.04
C TYR A 531 -1.25 -13.76 6.58
N ARG A 532 -1.83 -14.90 6.21
CA ARG A 532 -1.81 -15.40 4.84
C ARG A 532 -2.51 -14.44 3.86
N ARG A 533 -3.63 -13.83 4.25
CA ARG A 533 -4.32 -12.84 3.43
C ARG A 533 -3.43 -11.64 3.09
N ILE A 534 -2.65 -11.18 4.04
CA ILE A 534 -1.78 -10.00 3.88
C ILE A 534 -0.50 -10.36 3.10
N PHE A 535 0.16 -11.44 3.47
CA PHE A 535 1.51 -11.78 3.01
C PHE A 535 1.57 -12.96 2.03
N GLY A 536 0.42 -13.59 1.72
CA GLY A 536 0.40 -14.77 0.87
C GLY A 536 1.23 -15.90 1.45
N MET A 537 2.14 -16.39 0.63
CA MET A 537 3.10 -17.44 0.99
C MET A 537 4.51 -16.88 1.22
N ALA A 538 4.65 -15.55 1.29
CA ALA A 538 5.95 -14.92 1.52
C ALA A 538 6.54 -15.30 2.88
N GLU A 539 7.84 -15.51 2.92
CA GLU A 539 8.60 -15.85 4.11
C GLU A 539 9.54 -14.71 4.49
N PHE A 540 9.65 -14.45 5.78
CA PHE A 540 10.55 -13.46 6.34
C PHE A 540 11.55 -14.13 7.28
N ASP A 541 12.78 -13.62 7.33
CA ASP A 541 13.77 -14.07 8.32
C ASP A 541 13.46 -13.47 9.69
N TYR A 542 13.00 -12.20 9.71
CA TYR A 542 12.68 -11.45 10.92
C TYR A 542 11.32 -10.76 10.79
N ILE A 543 10.51 -10.82 11.85
CA ILE A 543 9.24 -10.10 11.96
C ILE A 543 9.29 -9.18 13.17
N VAL A 544 9.00 -7.90 12.95
CA VAL A 544 9.03 -6.86 13.98
C VAL A 544 7.67 -6.17 14.07
N ASP A 545 6.98 -6.33 15.20
CA ASP A 545 5.87 -5.45 15.58
C ASP A 545 6.46 -4.21 16.26
N PHE A 546 6.77 -3.20 15.42
CA PHE A 546 7.41 -1.98 15.90
C PHE A 546 6.46 -1.07 16.67
N GLN A 547 5.16 -1.16 16.43
CA GLN A 547 4.17 -0.35 17.15
C GLN A 547 3.85 -0.89 18.55
N GLY A 548 3.63 -2.20 18.70
CA GLY A 548 3.31 -2.86 19.94
C GLY A 548 1.95 -2.54 20.58
N TYR A 549 1.09 -1.73 19.94
CA TYR A 549 -0.20 -1.25 20.50
C TYR A 549 -1.42 -1.77 19.75
N ASN A 550 -1.25 -2.49 18.65
CA ASN A 550 -2.38 -2.95 17.81
C ASN A 550 -2.67 -4.43 18.06
N VAL A 551 -3.77 -4.71 18.76
CA VAL A 551 -4.24 -6.07 19.08
C VAL A 551 -4.25 -7.01 17.87
N ILE A 552 -4.78 -6.55 16.74
CA ILE A 552 -4.93 -7.38 15.55
C ILE A 552 -3.57 -7.65 14.91
N LEU A 553 -2.77 -6.61 14.68
CA LEU A 553 -1.46 -6.76 14.04
C LEU A 553 -0.51 -7.58 14.93
N THR A 554 -0.46 -7.32 16.24
CA THR A 554 0.31 -8.11 17.18
C THR A 554 -0.06 -9.59 17.10
N SER A 555 -1.38 -9.90 17.09
CA SER A 555 -1.85 -11.30 16.97
C SER A 555 -1.51 -11.91 15.61
N VAL A 556 -1.71 -11.17 14.53
CA VAL A 556 -1.41 -11.62 13.16
C VAL A 556 0.08 -11.90 13.00
N LEU A 557 0.94 -10.95 13.37
CA LEU A 557 2.38 -11.07 13.26
C LEU A 557 2.95 -12.22 14.12
N SER A 558 2.33 -12.47 15.29
CA SER A 558 2.75 -13.61 16.15
C SER A 558 2.57 -14.97 15.47
N THR A 559 1.62 -15.09 14.51
CA THR A 559 1.38 -16.33 13.74
C THR A 559 2.30 -16.51 12.53
N GLY A 560 3.05 -15.47 12.16
CA GLY A 560 3.99 -15.53 11.03
C GLY A 560 5.13 -16.52 11.27
N LYS A 561 5.58 -17.17 10.19
CA LYS A 561 6.78 -18.00 10.21
C LYS A 561 8.01 -17.12 9.97
N ALA A 562 8.93 -17.10 10.91
CA ALA A 562 10.20 -16.37 10.81
C ALA A 562 11.26 -17.05 11.70
N LYS A 563 12.53 -16.74 11.46
CA LYS A 563 13.64 -17.18 12.35
C LYS A 563 13.47 -16.59 13.73
N LYS A 564 13.14 -15.28 13.78
CA LYS A 564 12.89 -14.53 15.02
C LYS A 564 11.74 -13.55 14.85
N LYS A 565 10.98 -13.36 15.92
CA LYS A 565 9.89 -12.39 16.03
C LYS A 565 10.11 -11.49 17.23
N SER A 566 9.96 -10.19 17.06
CA SER A 566 10.11 -9.22 18.14
C SER A 566 8.94 -8.24 18.20
N ILE A 567 8.68 -7.72 19.40
CA ILE A 567 7.69 -6.68 19.64
C ILE A 567 8.34 -5.53 20.39
N TRP A 568 8.04 -4.28 19.97
CA TRP A 568 8.62 -3.07 20.57
C TRP A 568 7.78 -2.52 21.72
N LEU A 569 8.47 -2.07 22.77
CA LEU A 569 7.93 -1.48 23.98
C LEU A 569 8.48 -0.06 24.12
N HIS A 570 7.73 0.92 23.62
CA HIS A 570 8.21 2.30 23.54
C HIS A 570 8.13 3.11 24.82
N ASN A 571 7.49 2.58 25.86
CA ASN A 571 7.30 3.22 27.17
C ASN A 571 7.36 2.19 28.31
N ASP A 572 7.20 2.68 29.56
CA ASP A 572 6.72 1.85 30.66
C ASP A 572 5.29 1.40 30.35
N ILE A 573 5.15 0.18 29.86
CA ILE A 573 3.90 -0.37 29.36
C ILE A 573 2.83 -0.45 30.47
N LEU A 574 3.22 -0.74 31.69
CA LEU A 574 2.28 -0.80 32.82
C LEU A 574 1.76 0.60 33.20
N ALA A 575 2.63 1.60 33.17
CA ALA A 575 2.23 2.98 33.38
C ALA A 575 1.28 3.47 32.27
N ASP A 576 1.58 3.16 31.02
CA ASP A 576 0.77 3.53 29.85
C ASP A 576 -0.60 2.81 29.87
N MET A 577 -0.63 1.54 30.30
CA MET A 577 -1.87 0.77 30.50
C MET A 577 -2.79 1.44 31.54
N ASN A 578 -2.20 2.00 32.59
CA ASN A 578 -2.94 2.62 33.70
C ASN A 578 -3.25 4.10 33.49
N LYS A 579 -2.69 4.71 32.46
CA LYS A 579 -2.89 6.13 32.12
C LYS A 579 -4.37 6.44 31.85
N LYS A 580 -4.86 7.48 32.55
CA LYS A 580 -6.23 7.95 32.39
C LYS A 580 -6.28 9.15 31.43
N VAL A 581 -7.11 9.08 30.41
CA VAL A 581 -7.45 10.19 29.51
C VAL A 581 -8.94 10.45 29.66
N ASN A 582 -9.32 11.67 30.10
CA ASN A 582 -10.70 12.01 30.43
C ASN A 582 -11.35 11.01 31.40
N GLY A 583 -10.61 10.60 32.45
CA GLY A 583 -11.06 9.68 33.50
C GLY A 583 -11.08 8.19 33.11
N LYS A 584 -10.81 7.84 31.82
CA LYS A 584 -10.86 6.46 31.31
C LYS A 584 -9.45 5.94 30.99
N LYS A 585 -9.18 4.70 31.34
CA LYS A 585 -7.93 3.97 30.95
C LYS A 585 -8.04 3.53 29.48
N LYS A 586 -7.74 4.43 28.55
CA LYS A 586 -7.95 4.23 27.11
C LYS A 586 -7.15 3.07 26.53
N ASN A 587 -5.93 2.85 27.01
CA ASN A 587 -5.01 1.85 26.48
C ASN A 587 -5.09 0.50 27.22
N TRP A 588 -5.91 0.40 28.28
CA TRP A 588 -5.88 -0.78 29.16
C TRP A 588 -6.18 -2.08 28.42
N GLU A 589 -7.27 -2.12 27.65
CA GLU A 589 -7.71 -3.35 27.00
C GLU A 589 -6.70 -3.84 25.95
N CYS A 590 -6.20 -2.95 25.10
CA CYS A 590 -5.23 -3.32 24.07
C CYS A 590 -3.88 -3.74 24.67
N LEU A 591 -3.34 -3.00 25.64
CA LEU A 591 -2.05 -3.33 26.25
C LEU A 591 -2.15 -4.56 27.16
N HIS A 592 -3.26 -4.72 27.93
CA HIS A 592 -3.52 -5.92 28.71
C HIS A 592 -3.49 -7.18 27.84
N TYR A 593 -4.14 -7.14 26.70
CA TYR A 593 -4.10 -8.24 25.75
C TYR A 593 -2.69 -8.44 25.17
N ASN A 594 -2.06 -7.36 24.67
CA ASN A 594 -0.76 -7.45 24.01
C ASN A 594 0.34 -7.97 24.97
N VAL A 595 0.32 -7.59 26.26
CA VAL A 595 1.21 -8.17 27.28
C VAL A 595 1.02 -9.68 27.39
N SER A 596 -0.23 -10.17 27.30
CA SER A 596 -0.50 -11.62 27.31
C SER A 596 0.00 -12.34 26.04
N MET A 597 0.33 -11.61 24.97
CA MET A 597 0.92 -12.13 23.72
C MET A 597 2.45 -12.23 23.76
N TYR A 598 3.14 -11.64 24.76
CA TYR A 598 4.60 -11.63 24.83
C TYR A 598 5.26 -13.01 24.79
N PRO A 599 4.67 -14.09 25.37
CA PRO A 599 5.22 -15.43 25.22
C PRO A 599 5.37 -15.92 23.76
N TYR A 600 4.60 -15.37 22.82
CA TYR A 600 4.60 -15.76 21.40
C TYR A 600 5.62 -15.00 20.54
N PHE A 601 6.39 -14.09 21.14
CA PHE A 601 7.53 -13.42 20.53
C PHE A 601 8.84 -13.95 21.11
N ASP A 602 9.92 -13.92 20.31
CA ASP A 602 11.24 -14.31 20.74
C ASP A 602 11.88 -13.19 21.58
N PHE A 603 11.66 -11.93 21.20
CA PHE A 603 12.25 -10.78 21.88
C PHE A 603 11.23 -9.67 22.15
N LEU A 604 11.37 -9.03 23.31
CA LEU A 604 10.59 -7.90 23.81
C LEU A 604 11.55 -6.71 23.92
N VAL A 605 11.53 -5.85 22.90
CA VAL A 605 12.55 -4.82 22.71
C VAL A 605 12.05 -3.47 23.21
N SER A 606 12.72 -2.92 24.21
CA SER A 606 12.42 -1.57 24.71
C SER A 606 13.30 -0.53 24.02
N CYS A 607 12.80 0.71 23.92
CA CYS A 607 13.48 1.81 23.24
C CYS A 607 14.70 2.37 24.02
N SER A 608 14.93 1.91 25.23
CA SER A 608 16.12 2.23 26.03
C SER A 608 16.38 1.17 27.10
N ARG A 609 17.59 1.20 27.69
CA ARG A 609 18.01 0.23 28.72
C ARG A 609 17.17 0.36 29.98
N GLU A 610 16.88 1.59 30.42
CA GLU A 610 16.07 1.82 31.62
C GLU A 610 14.62 1.41 31.39
N VAL A 611 14.03 1.74 30.23
CA VAL A 611 12.69 1.24 29.88
C VAL A 611 12.64 -0.29 29.84
N MET A 612 13.70 -0.94 29.38
CA MET A 612 13.80 -2.41 29.39
C MET A 612 13.82 -2.95 30.82
N LYS A 613 14.61 -2.37 31.73
CA LYS A 613 14.65 -2.78 33.12
C LYS A 613 13.28 -2.66 33.79
N VAL A 614 12.64 -1.49 33.64
CA VAL A 614 11.31 -1.21 34.18
C VAL A 614 10.26 -2.17 33.66
N ASN A 615 10.22 -2.40 32.34
CA ASN A 615 9.26 -3.33 31.73
C ASN A 615 9.53 -4.78 32.17
N ARG A 616 10.79 -5.19 32.25
CA ARG A 616 11.17 -6.54 32.72
C ARG A 616 10.74 -6.76 34.16
N GLU A 617 11.00 -5.83 35.05
CA GLU A 617 10.61 -5.92 36.48
C GLU A 617 9.09 -5.99 36.65
N LYS A 618 8.34 -5.19 35.88
CA LYS A 618 6.90 -5.08 36.05
C LYS A 618 6.08 -6.13 35.28
N LEU A 619 6.59 -6.66 34.17
CA LEU A 619 5.81 -7.47 33.22
C LEU A 619 6.37 -8.86 32.99
N ALA A 620 7.62 -9.13 33.37
CA ALA A 620 8.23 -10.42 33.11
C ALA A 620 7.55 -11.54 33.93
N VAL A 621 7.29 -12.63 33.23
CA VAL A 621 7.00 -13.94 33.84
C VAL A 621 8.14 -14.89 33.52
N LYS A 622 8.18 -16.07 34.17
CA LYS A 622 9.28 -17.03 34.01
C LYS A 622 9.62 -17.30 32.54
N GLU A 623 8.60 -17.40 31.68
CA GLU A 623 8.74 -17.69 30.24
C GLU A 623 9.28 -16.51 29.42
N THR A 624 9.15 -15.28 29.92
CA THR A 624 9.51 -14.07 29.15
C THR A 624 10.71 -13.31 29.72
N TYR A 625 11.19 -13.64 30.92
CA TYR A 625 12.24 -12.89 31.62
C TYR A 625 13.51 -12.68 30.76
N GLN A 626 13.96 -13.72 30.08
CA GLN A 626 15.17 -13.68 29.23
C GLN A 626 14.94 -13.07 27.84
N LYS A 627 13.68 -12.73 27.48
CA LYS A 627 13.34 -12.19 26.19
C LYS A 627 13.50 -10.66 26.11
N PHE A 628 13.62 -9.99 27.24
CA PHE A 628 13.72 -8.52 27.28
C PHE A 628 15.08 -8.06 26.77
N ARG A 629 15.04 -7.19 25.79
CA ARG A 629 16.17 -6.53 25.13
C ARG A 629 15.92 -5.03 25.01
N TYR A 630 16.90 -4.27 24.58
CA TYR A 630 16.73 -2.86 24.25
C TYR A 630 17.42 -2.51 22.95
N ALA A 631 16.95 -1.48 22.29
CA ALA A 631 17.60 -0.80 21.18
C ALA A 631 17.16 0.67 21.17
N LYS A 632 18.12 1.59 21.16
CA LYS A 632 17.88 3.02 21.12
C LYS A 632 17.18 3.41 19.81
N ASN A 633 16.33 4.43 19.86
CA ASN A 633 15.74 5.00 18.66
C ASN A 633 16.75 5.81 17.86
N THR A 634 16.74 5.71 16.56
CA THR A 634 17.54 6.54 15.64
C THR A 634 16.90 7.89 15.40
N VAL A 635 17.68 8.91 15.05
CA VAL A 635 17.22 10.25 14.68
C VAL A 635 17.38 10.43 13.16
N ASN A 636 16.40 11.04 12.50
CA ASN A 636 16.46 11.28 11.06
C ASN A 636 17.39 12.47 10.73
N GLN A 637 18.67 12.18 10.58
CA GLN A 637 19.69 13.16 10.28
C GLN A 637 19.47 13.86 8.93
N LYS A 638 19.07 13.12 7.90
CA LYS A 638 18.80 13.68 6.56
C LYS A 638 17.69 14.74 6.60
N ARG A 639 16.59 14.43 7.32
CA ARG A 639 15.50 15.38 7.52
C ARG A 639 15.95 16.63 8.26
N MET A 640 16.72 16.45 9.33
CA MET A 640 17.26 17.56 10.11
C MET A 640 18.16 18.45 9.25
N GLU A 641 19.11 17.88 8.52
CA GLU A 641 20.01 18.60 7.61
C GLU A 641 19.26 19.35 6.51
N TYR A 642 18.25 18.68 5.93
CA TYR A 642 17.40 19.29 4.91
C TYR A 642 16.74 20.56 5.45
N TYR A 643 16.05 20.49 6.58
CA TYR A 643 15.35 21.64 7.16
C TYR A 643 16.28 22.71 7.74
N LEU A 644 17.46 22.36 8.16
CA LEU A 644 18.47 23.35 8.55
C LEU A 644 19.02 24.16 7.35
N ARG A 645 19.07 23.54 6.14
CA ARG A 645 19.51 24.20 4.91
C ARG A 645 18.39 24.95 4.19
N HIS A 646 17.15 24.42 4.23
CA HIS A 646 15.99 24.92 3.51
C HIS A 646 14.97 25.47 4.49
N GLN A 647 15.14 26.74 4.89
CA GLN A 647 14.21 27.42 5.78
C GLN A 647 13.34 28.38 4.96
N GLU A 648 12.07 28.07 4.81
CA GLU A 648 11.08 28.94 4.18
C GLU A 648 10.69 30.03 5.16
N THR A 649 11.46 31.12 5.18
CA THR A 649 11.25 32.27 6.05
C THR A 649 10.92 33.52 5.25
N ILE A 650 10.08 34.36 5.84
CA ILE A 650 9.79 35.69 5.31
C ILE A 650 10.14 36.76 6.35
N LYS A 651 10.57 37.93 5.90
CA LYS A 651 10.79 39.08 6.76
C LYS A 651 9.63 40.06 6.65
N ILE A 652 9.04 40.40 7.79
CA ILE A 652 7.98 41.40 7.89
C ILE A 652 8.42 42.41 8.96
N LYS A 653 8.59 43.68 8.58
CA LYS A 653 9.00 44.77 9.51
C LYS A 653 10.20 44.38 10.40
N ASN A 654 11.30 43.99 9.82
CA ASN A 654 12.54 43.54 10.50
C ASN A 654 12.43 42.29 11.36
N ARG A 655 11.33 41.52 11.34
CA ARG A 655 11.15 40.27 12.06
C ARG A 655 11.09 39.11 11.10
N GLU A 656 11.66 37.96 11.48
CA GLU A 656 11.63 36.74 10.70
C GLU A 656 10.48 35.83 11.14
N TYR A 657 9.78 35.27 10.15
CA TYR A 657 8.67 34.36 10.36
C TYR A 657 8.91 33.08 9.54
N LEU A 658 8.60 31.94 10.12
CA LEU A 658 8.52 30.66 9.41
C LEU A 658 7.16 30.57 8.70
N MET A 659 7.15 30.22 7.43
CA MET A 659 5.91 29.95 6.70
C MET A 659 5.35 28.58 7.12
N LYS A 660 4.08 28.53 7.47
CA LYS A 660 3.29 27.30 7.53
C LYS A 660 2.76 27.02 6.12
N ASN A 661 2.77 25.74 5.72
CA ASN A 661 2.29 25.32 4.42
C ASN A 661 0.98 25.99 3.99
N GLU A 662 0.88 26.36 2.71
CA GLU A 662 -0.31 26.93 2.08
C GLU A 662 -1.51 25.99 2.27
N SER A 663 -2.50 26.39 3.06
CA SER A 663 -3.82 25.76 3.01
C SER A 663 -4.50 26.24 1.73
N GLN A 664 -4.72 25.37 0.77
CA GLN A 664 -5.62 25.61 -0.36
C GLN A 664 -7.06 25.71 0.17
N THR A 665 -7.47 26.89 0.56
CA THR A 665 -8.89 27.25 0.65
C THR A 665 -9.27 27.87 -0.68
N GLY A 666 -10.26 27.30 -1.35
CA GLY A 666 -10.70 27.72 -2.68
C GLY A 666 -10.98 29.21 -2.77
N TRP A 667 -10.78 29.74 -3.98
CA TRP A 667 -11.02 31.09 -4.48
C TRP A 667 -10.05 32.20 -4.00
N ASP A 668 -9.00 32.39 -4.80
CA ASP A 668 -8.25 33.66 -5.04
C ASP A 668 -7.57 34.43 -3.90
N SER A 669 -7.42 33.89 -2.71
CA SER A 669 -6.50 34.47 -1.70
C SER A 669 -5.63 33.40 -1.07
N LYS A 670 -4.35 33.34 -1.45
CA LYS A 670 -3.32 32.56 -0.76
C LYS A 670 -3.13 33.14 0.64
N ARG A 671 -3.74 32.51 1.64
CA ARG A 671 -3.48 32.84 3.03
C ARG A 671 -2.25 32.08 3.49
N VAL A 672 -1.16 32.78 3.70
CA VAL A 672 0.08 32.21 4.25
C VAL A 672 0.03 32.40 5.77
N ASP A 673 -0.12 31.29 6.49
CA ASP A 673 0.05 31.30 7.95
C ASP A 673 1.54 31.38 8.28
N VAL A 674 1.93 32.35 9.08
CA VAL A 674 3.32 32.57 9.48
C VAL A 674 3.47 32.50 11.00
N ILE A 675 4.61 31.99 11.48
CA ILE A 675 4.93 31.93 12.89
C ILE A 675 6.22 32.71 13.13
N ARG A 676 6.18 33.64 14.12
CA ARG A 676 7.34 34.43 14.53
C ARG A 676 8.46 33.52 15.04
N LEU A 677 9.65 33.65 14.46
CA LEU A 677 10.83 32.96 14.91
C LEU A 677 11.50 33.65 16.11
N PRO A 678 12.31 32.91 16.92
CA PRO A 678 13.07 33.51 18.01
C PRO A 678 14.01 34.62 17.52
N GLU A 679 14.06 35.73 18.26
CA GLU A 679 14.91 36.91 17.96
C GLU A 679 16.14 36.90 18.85
N ARG A 680 17.30 37.24 18.30
CA ARG A 680 18.61 37.21 19.01
C ARG A 680 18.74 38.19 20.15
N GLU A 681 17.85 39.20 20.20
CA GLU A 681 17.82 40.24 21.26
C GLU A 681 17.18 39.73 22.56
N ASN A 682 16.51 38.56 22.49
CA ASN A 682 15.85 37.92 23.62
C ASN A 682 16.58 36.63 24.02
N ILE A 683 16.39 36.22 25.26
CA ILE A 683 16.73 34.86 25.71
C ILE A 683 15.54 33.96 25.39
N ASN A 684 15.74 32.97 24.51
CA ASN A 684 14.71 32.17 23.91
C ASN A 684 14.72 30.74 24.46
N PHE A 685 13.75 30.40 25.27
CA PHE A 685 13.51 29.03 25.72
C PHE A 685 12.60 28.29 24.73
N LEU A 686 12.91 27.04 24.50
CA LEU A 686 12.16 26.17 23.60
C LEU A 686 11.75 24.90 24.30
N THR A 687 10.48 24.50 24.16
CA THR A 687 10.03 23.14 24.46
C THR A 687 9.24 22.56 23.30
N MET A 688 9.35 21.25 23.07
CA MET A 688 8.62 20.58 22.01
C MET A 688 8.00 19.28 22.50
N GLY A 689 6.73 19.10 22.23
CA GLY A 689 6.01 17.89 22.57
C GLY A 689 4.49 18.03 22.54
N ARG A 690 3.80 16.90 22.64
CA ARG A 690 2.34 16.88 22.69
C ARG A 690 1.85 17.67 23.92
N MET A 691 0.85 18.52 23.75
CA MET A 691 0.24 19.25 24.88
C MET A 691 -0.63 18.30 25.70
N SER A 692 -0.03 17.68 26.71
CA SER A 692 -0.62 16.62 27.54
C SER A 692 -0.04 16.64 28.96
N VAL A 693 -0.72 15.99 29.90
CA VAL A 693 -0.38 16.05 31.35
C VAL A 693 1.07 15.64 31.60
N GLU A 694 1.54 14.59 30.95
CA GLU A 694 2.89 14.07 31.12
C GLU A 694 4.01 15.01 30.65
N LYS A 695 3.69 15.98 29.78
CA LYS A 695 4.69 16.95 29.29
C LYS A 695 4.83 18.18 30.17
N ASN A 696 3.94 18.33 31.14
CA ASN A 696 4.03 19.33 32.23
C ASN A 696 4.19 20.80 31.79
N GLN A 697 3.66 21.16 30.60
CA GLN A 697 3.80 22.52 30.08
C GLN A 697 3.15 23.59 30.98
N THR A 698 2.13 23.22 31.78
CA THR A 698 1.49 24.15 32.71
C THR A 698 2.45 24.62 33.79
N ALA A 699 3.19 23.71 34.45
CA ALA A 699 4.20 24.06 35.43
C ALA A 699 5.33 24.93 34.81
N LEU A 700 5.74 24.61 33.57
CA LEU A 700 6.70 25.43 32.83
C LEU A 700 6.21 26.86 32.62
N ILE A 701 4.93 27.06 32.26
CA ILE A 701 4.36 28.40 32.04
C ILE A 701 4.34 29.21 33.34
N HIS A 702 3.96 28.59 34.45
CA HIS A 702 4.01 29.27 35.75
C HIS A 702 5.44 29.64 36.18
N ALA A 703 6.39 28.73 36.02
CA ALA A 703 7.80 28.99 36.30
C ALA A 703 8.35 30.10 35.38
N PHE A 704 7.98 30.09 34.08
CA PHE A 704 8.37 31.11 33.13
C PHE A 704 7.73 32.49 33.46
N SER A 705 6.49 32.55 33.97
CA SER A 705 5.85 33.78 34.42
C SER A 705 6.69 34.50 35.48
N ARG A 706 7.17 33.75 36.47
CA ARG A 706 8.07 34.26 37.52
C ARG A 706 9.40 34.74 36.95
N LEU A 707 10.00 33.94 36.06
CA LEU A 707 11.27 34.32 35.43
C LEU A 707 11.13 35.61 34.59
N HIS A 708 10.06 35.73 33.80
CA HIS A 708 9.83 36.88 32.94
C HIS A 708 9.63 38.18 33.74
N ALA A 709 9.03 38.11 34.92
CA ALA A 709 8.89 39.25 35.81
C ALA A 709 10.24 39.79 36.30
N GLU A 710 11.26 38.95 36.41
CA GLU A 710 12.64 39.35 36.77
C GLU A 710 13.47 39.72 35.53
N TYR A 711 13.25 39.04 34.39
CA TYR A 711 14.05 39.16 33.17
C TYR A 711 13.15 39.41 31.94
N GLU A 712 12.82 40.66 31.68
CA GLU A 712 11.85 41.07 30.64
C GLU A 712 12.20 40.61 29.22
N LYS A 713 13.49 40.42 28.92
CA LYS A 713 13.99 39.98 27.60
C LYS A 713 13.93 38.46 27.41
N THR A 714 13.05 37.77 28.10
CA THR A 714 12.87 36.30 27.94
C THR A 714 11.65 35.97 27.06
N ARG A 715 11.75 34.86 26.27
CA ARG A 715 10.67 34.36 25.43
C ARG A 715 10.59 32.84 25.58
N LEU A 716 9.36 32.31 25.49
CA LEU A 716 9.11 30.85 25.52
C LEU A 716 8.37 30.44 24.26
N PHE A 717 8.92 29.44 23.57
CA PHE A 717 8.30 28.81 22.41
C PHE A 717 7.86 27.40 22.78
N ILE A 718 6.59 27.07 22.52
CA ILE A 718 6.00 25.75 22.79
C ILE A 718 5.56 25.18 21.45
N ILE A 719 6.30 24.18 20.96
CA ILE A 719 6.01 23.48 19.70
C ILE A 719 5.18 22.22 19.99
N GLY A 720 4.07 22.08 19.28
CA GLY A 720 3.19 20.92 19.34
C GLY A 720 1.74 21.28 19.58
N ALA A 721 0.89 20.28 19.49
CA ALA A 721 -0.55 20.39 19.73
C ALA A 721 -1.00 19.25 20.65
N GLY A 722 -2.19 19.33 21.23
CA GLY A 722 -2.68 18.23 22.05
C GLY A 722 -3.94 18.57 22.86
N PRO A 723 -4.43 17.60 23.65
CA PRO A 723 -5.72 17.75 24.34
C PRO A 723 -5.76 18.86 25.39
N LEU A 724 -4.59 19.33 25.88
CA LEU A 724 -4.51 20.43 26.84
C LEU A 724 -4.33 21.80 26.18
N GLU A 725 -4.31 21.94 24.87
CA GLU A 725 -4.03 23.18 24.17
C GLU A 725 -4.95 24.33 24.63
N LYS A 726 -6.26 24.07 24.77
CA LYS A 726 -7.22 25.08 25.26
C LYS A 726 -6.85 25.56 26.66
N LYS A 727 -6.55 24.64 27.60
CA LYS A 727 -6.15 24.97 28.96
C LYS A 727 -4.84 25.75 29.03
N ILE A 728 -3.88 25.39 28.17
CA ILE A 728 -2.59 26.09 28.07
C ILE A 728 -2.80 27.52 27.56
N ARG A 729 -3.64 27.73 26.54
CA ARG A 729 -4.00 29.07 26.06
C ARG A 729 -4.67 29.92 27.13
N GLU A 730 -5.63 29.34 27.85
CA GLU A 730 -6.29 30.00 28.98
C GLU A 730 -5.27 30.36 30.08
N CYS A 731 -4.35 29.46 30.43
CA CYS A 731 -3.30 29.75 31.42
C CYS A 731 -2.39 30.92 31.00
N ILE A 732 -1.93 30.92 29.75
CA ILE A 732 -1.09 32.00 29.19
C ILE A 732 -1.83 33.34 29.21
N SER A 733 -3.11 33.35 28.84
CA SER A 733 -3.93 34.55 28.86
C SER A 733 -4.17 35.08 30.26
N ASN A 734 -4.45 34.20 31.22
CA ASN A 734 -4.70 34.59 32.61
C ASN A 734 -3.47 35.18 33.34
N LEU A 735 -2.27 34.85 32.81
CA LEU A 735 -0.99 35.36 33.32
C LEU A 735 -0.44 36.54 32.49
N ASP A 736 -1.22 37.09 31.55
CA ASP A 736 -0.83 38.19 30.65
C ASP A 736 0.46 37.93 29.84
N LEU A 737 0.74 36.63 29.55
CA LEU A 737 1.96 36.19 28.87
C LEU A 737 1.80 36.01 27.34
N CYS A 738 0.67 36.39 26.75
CA CYS A 738 0.43 36.28 25.30
C CYS A 738 1.50 36.92 24.41
N PRO A 739 2.14 38.05 24.77
CA PRO A 739 3.23 38.61 23.95
C PRO A 739 4.55 37.89 24.08
N TYR A 740 4.74 37.07 25.11
CA TYR A 740 6.03 36.48 25.50
C TYR A 740 6.10 34.98 25.31
N ILE A 741 4.95 34.29 25.22
CA ILE A 741 4.85 32.85 24.93
C ILE A 741 4.21 32.64 23.57
N THR A 742 4.89 31.90 22.71
CA THR A 742 4.39 31.53 21.38
C THR A 742 4.00 30.05 21.33
N LEU A 743 2.72 29.77 21.07
CA LEU A 743 2.24 28.42 20.76
C LEU A 743 2.23 28.25 19.25
N THR A 744 3.09 27.37 18.70
CA THR A 744 3.22 27.21 17.26
C THR A 744 2.21 26.21 16.67
N GLY A 745 1.63 25.32 17.51
CA GLY A 745 0.98 24.10 17.04
C GLY A 745 2.01 23.14 16.44
N ASN A 746 1.54 22.18 15.67
CA ASN A 746 2.44 21.30 14.93
C ASN A 746 3.06 22.07 13.77
N ILE A 747 4.38 21.96 13.63
CA ILE A 747 5.16 22.56 12.54
C ILE A 747 6.03 21.50 11.88
N GLU A 748 6.28 21.65 10.60
CA GLU A 748 7.04 20.71 9.82
C GLU A 748 8.55 20.86 10.07
N ASN A 749 9.00 22.11 10.23
CA ASN A 749 10.41 22.47 10.51
C ASN A 749 10.63 23.03 11.92
N PRO A 750 10.76 22.16 12.95
CA PRO A 750 11.10 22.62 14.31
C PRO A 750 12.57 23.09 14.44
N PHE A 751 13.43 22.67 13.55
CA PHE A 751 14.87 22.98 13.59
C PHE A 751 15.16 24.47 13.36
N ALA A 752 14.27 25.17 12.66
CA ALA A 752 14.34 26.62 12.51
C ALA A 752 14.26 27.36 13.85
N PHE A 753 13.45 26.82 14.78
CA PHE A 753 13.35 27.31 16.16
C PHE A 753 14.55 26.87 17.00
N MET A 754 14.94 25.60 16.92
CA MET A 754 16.06 25.06 17.68
C MET A 754 17.37 25.85 17.40
N LYS A 755 17.61 26.16 16.12
CA LYS A 755 18.83 26.92 15.72
C LYS A 755 18.89 28.36 16.25
N ARG A 756 17.73 28.93 16.63
CA ARG A 756 17.59 30.33 17.10
C ARG A 756 17.28 30.44 18.60
N SER A 757 17.07 29.31 19.27
CA SER A 757 16.84 29.29 20.72
C SER A 757 18.15 29.15 21.47
N ASP A 758 18.12 29.63 22.75
CA ASP A 758 19.28 29.60 23.64
C ASP A 758 19.30 28.36 24.53
N CYS A 759 18.13 27.74 24.74
CA CYS A 759 17.98 26.54 25.56
C CYS A 759 16.76 25.70 25.12
N PHE A 760 16.90 24.39 25.21
CA PHE A 760 15.78 23.46 25.13
C PHE A 760 15.44 22.96 26.54
N ILE A 761 14.15 23.07 26.93
CA ILE A 761 13.66 22.56 28.22
C ILE A 761 12.64 21.46 28.03
N LEU A 762 12.81 20.34 28.72
CA LEU A 762 11.89 19.22 28.78
C LEU A 762 11.45 18.97 30.23
N PRO A 763 10.33 19.57 30.69
CA PRO A 763 9.86 19.47 32.08
C PRO A 763 8.96 18.24 32.31
N SER A 764 9.11 17.20 31.50
CA SER A 764 8.23 16.02 31.47
C SER A 764 8.23 15.24 32.78
N ILE A 765 7.05 14.74 33.18
CA ILE A 765 6.90 13.87 34.34
C ILE A 765 7.29 12.42 33.99
N HIS A 766 7.09 12.05 32.75
CA HIS A 766 7.35 10.68 32.27
C HIS A 766 7.60 10.67 30.77
N GLU A 767 8.62 9.92 30.34
CA GLU A 767 9.01 9.65 28.95
C GLU A 767 9.51 8.22 28.80
N GLY A 768 9.44 7.70 27.58
CA GLY A 768 10.19 6.49 27.21
C GLY A 768 11.63 6.86 26.82
N GLN A 769 11.82 7.23 25.56
CA GLN A 769 13.04 7.88 25.08
C GLN A 769 12.63 9.18 24.34
N PRO A 770 12.91 10.35 24.91
CA PRO A 770 12.49 11.63 24.34
C PRO A 770 13.37 12.00 23.13
N MET A 771 12.92 11.68 21.91
CA MET A 771 13.60 11.96 20.66
C MET A 771 13.95 13.44 20.50
N VAL A 772 13.11 14.32 21.02
CA VAL A 772 13.30 15.77 20.98
C VAL A 772 14.57 16.26 21.68
N LEU A 773 15.03 15.53 22.72
CA LEU A 773 16.31 15.84 23.36
C LEU A 773 17.50 15.53 22.46
N LEU A 774 17.44 14.45 21.71
CA LEU A 774 18.48 14.08 20.75
C LEU A 774 18.54 15.09 19.59
N GLU A 775 17.37 15.53 19.11
CA GLU A 775 17.25 16.57 18.09
C GLU A 775 17.80 17.92 18.57
N ALA A 776 17.46 18.33 19.80
CA ALA A 776 17.97 19.56 20.39
C ALA A 776 19.50 19.53 20.60
N ARG A 777 20.04 18.38 21.08
CA ARG A 777 21.50 18.18 21.19
C ARG A 777 22.20 18.25 19.85
N ALA A 778 21.65 17.60 18.85
CA ALA A 778 22.20 17.64 17.49
C ALA A 778 22.21 19.08 16.91
N CYS A 779 21.33 19.95 17.38
CA CYS A 779 21.35 21.40 17.08
C CYS A 779 22.30 22.19 17.97
N GLY A 780 22.97 21.57 18.94
CA GLY A 780 23.93 22.22 19.84
C GLY A 780 23.29 23.05 20.97
N LEU A 781 22.05 22.79 21.32
CA LEU A 781 21.36 23.53 22.38
C LEU A 781 21.78 23.05 23.78
N PRO A 782 21.97 23.96 24.78
CA PRO A 782 21.93 23.61 26.19
C PRO A 782 20.60 22.94 26.54
N ILE A 783 20.64 21.92 27.39
CA ILE A 783 19.47 21.11 27.75
C ILE A 783 19.15 21.29 29.24
N ILE A 784 17.91 21.61 29.53
CA ILE A 784 17.31 21.50 30.87
C ILE A 784 16.29 20.39 30.81
N VAL A 785 16.41 19.38 31.65
CA VAL A 785 15.52 18.21 31.63
C VAL A 785 15.14 17.79 33.04
N SER A 786 13.87 17.45 33.24
CA SER A 786 13.40 16.92 34.53
C SER A 786 13.91 15.52 34.81
N ASP A 787 14.08 15.20 36.10
CA ASP A 787 14.45 13.87 36.57
C ASP A 787 13.21 12.96 36.58
N PHE A 788 13.04 12.16 35.53
CA PHE A 788 12.02 11.13 35.44
C PHE A 788 12.64 9.73 35.39
N SER A 789 11.90 8.70 35.75
CA SER A 789 12.41 7.34 36.03
C SER A 789 13.27 6.69 34.93
N THR A 790 13.19 7.17 33.70
CA THR A 790 13.92 6.62 32.54
C THR A 790 14.90 7.62 31.93
N VAL A 791 15.15 8.74 32.63
CA VAL A 791 15.97 9.85 32.10
C VAL A 791 17.45 9.45 31.89
N ASN A 792 17.96 8.52 32.70
CA ASN A 792 19.37 8.13 32.69
C ASN A 792 19.92 7.72 31.32
N ASP A 793 19.13 7.02 30.51
CA ASP A 793 19.53 6.64 29.16
C ASP A 793 19.59 7.82 28.17
N SER A 794 19.02 8.96 28.55
CA SER A 794 19.02 10.20 27.78
C SER A 794 20.03 11.23 28.30
N LEU A 795 20.74 10.91 29.38
CA LEU A 795 21.78 11.76 29.94
C LEU A 795 23.13 11.53 29.25
N TYR A 796 23.90 12.59 29.14
CA TYR A 796 25.30 12.56 28.71
C TYR A 796 26.15 13.19 29.81
N PRO A 797 27.36 12.68 30.06
CA PRO A 797 28.24 13.30 31.02
C PRO A 797 28.38 14.80 30.74
N ASP A 798 28.12 15.63 31.76
CA ASP A 798 28.22 17.09 31.71
C ASP A 798 27.45 17.79 30.59
N GLY A 799 26.37 17.14 30.07
CA GLY A 799 25.68 17.59 28.88
C GLY A 799 24.27 18.19 29.09
N GLN A 800 23.82 18.32 30.35
CA GLN A 800 22.48 18.85 30.68
C GLN A 800 22.38 19.29 32.14
N LEU A 801 21.37 20.11 32.42
CA LEU A 801 20.96 20.45 33.78
C LEU A 801 19.72 19.59 34.15
N LEU A 802 19.83 18.81 35.24
CA LEU A 802 18.71 18.07 35.82
C LEU A 802 17.93 18.95 36.79
N ILE A 803 16.60 18.90 36.68
CA ILE A 803 15.67 19.66 37.52
C ILE A 803 14.56 18.74 38.06
N GLY A 804 13.84 19.17 39.09
CA GLY A 804 12.58 18.58 39.53
C GLY A 804 11.45 18.88 38.55
N THR A 805 10.29 18.24 38.77
CA THR A 805 9.07 18.44 37.96
C THR A 805 8.14 19.54 38.51
N ASP A 806 8.45 20.09 39.65
CA ASP A 806 7.72 21.18 40.30
C ASP A 806 8.12 22.56 39.74
N GLU A 807 7.25 23.55 39.94
CA GLU A 807 7.42 24.91 39.43
C GLU A 807 8.70 25.58 39.90
N GLU A 808 9.08 25.38 41.19
CA GLU A 808 10.26 25.99 41.78
C GLU A 808 11.54 25.47 41.15
N SER A 809 11.64 24.15 41.00
CA SER A 809 12.76 23.47 40.35
C SER A 809 12.90 23.89 38.88
N ILE A 810 11.76 24.03 38.15
CA ILE A 810 11.76 24.51 36.78
C ILE A 810 12.24 25.95 36.69
N TYR A 811 11.71 26.85 37.57
CA TYR A 811 12.12 28.25 37.64
C TYR A 811 13.64 28.38 37.87
N ASN A 812 14.17 27.66 38.86
CA ASN A 812 15.60 27.68 39.17
C ASN A 812 16.44 27.18 38.00
N GLY A 813 15.97 26.16 37.28
CA GLY A 813 16.63 25.67 36.07
C GLY A 813 16.68 26.73 34.95
N LEU A 814 15.57 27.41 34.69
CA LEU A 814 15.53 28.50 33.71
C LEU A 814 16.46 29.67 34.09
N LYS A 815 16.52 30.02 35.38
CA LYS A 815 17.39 31.08 35.91
C LYS A 815 18.88 30.72 35.77
N THR A 816 19.26 29.46 36.01
CA THR A 816 20.60 28.94 35.83
C THR A 816 21.15 29.15 34.41
N LEU A 817 20.29 29.09 33.38
CA LEU A 817 20.69 29.41 32.02
C LEU A 817 21.12 30.87 31.88
N ILE A 818 20.34 31.78 32.44
CA ILE A 818 20.63 33.24 32.36
C ILE A 818 21.93 33.57 33.05
N GLU A 819 22.24 32.89 34.15
CA GLU A 819 23.49 33.01 34.88
C GLU A 819 24.69 32.36 34.19
N GLY A 820 24.48 31.65 33.03
CA GLY A 820 25.53 31.13 32.16
C GLY A 820 26.14 29.78 32.59
N THR A 821 25.44 29.01 33.44
CA THR A 821 25.98 27.76 34.04
C THR A 821 25.40 26.48 33.47
N VAL A 822 24.54 26.50 32.44
CA VAL A 822 23.99 25.29 31.81
C VAL A 822 25.02 24.75 30.78
N PRO A 823 25.48 23.49 30.96
CA PRO A 823 26.49 22.92 30.11
C PRO A 823 25.99 22.64 28.69
N LYS A 824 26.92 22.68 27.72
CA LYS A 824 26.67 22.28 26.33
C LYS A 824 27.35 20.96 26.04
N CYS A 825 26.60 19.99 25.54
CA CYS A 825 27.12 18.69 25.15
C CYS A 825 27.68 18.73 23.73
N LYS A 826 28.86 18.15 23.52
CA LYS A 826 29.28 17.73 22.17
C LYS A 826 28.56 16.42 21.83
N PHE A 827 27.67 16.47 20.89
CA PHE A 827 26.86 15.33 20.47
C PHE A 827 27.12 15.03 18.99
N ASP A 828 27.68 13.84 18.73
CA ASP A 828 27.83 13.32 17.36
C ASP A 828 26.64 12.44 17.01
N LEU A 829 25.76 12.99 16.22
CA LEU A 829 24.54 12.30 15.75
C LEU A 829 24.86 11.09 14.85
N GLY A 830 25.93 11.16 14.06
CA GLY A 830 26.33 10.05 13.17
C GLY A 830 26.70 8.81 13.97
N THR A 831 27.64 8.97 14.93
CA THR A 831 28.04 7.88 15.84
C THR A 831 26.86 7.35 16.64
N TYR A 832 26.01 8.22 17.17
CA TYR A 832 24.81 7.80 17.91
C TYR A 832 23.87 6.94 17.05
N ASN A 833 23.59 7.35 15.82
CA ASN A 833 22.71 6.61 14.91
C ASN A 833 23.31 5.26 14.52
N GLN A 834 24.63 5.19 14.34
CA GLN A 834 25.32 3.94 14.02
C GLN A 834 25.18 2.93 15.18
N GLU A 835 25.45 3.38 16.41
CA GLU A 835 25.26 2.55 17.61
C GLU A 835 23.80 2.09 17.78
N ALA A 836 22.83 3.00 17.59
CA ALA A 836 21.41 2.67 17.70
C ALA A 836 20.98 1.65 16.63
N TYR A 837 21.52 1.75 15.42
CA TYR A 837 21.28 0.78 14.36
C TYR A 837 21.89 -0.60 14.68
N GLU A 838 23.11 -0.64 15.22
CA GLU A 838 23.75 -1.89 15.67
C GLU A 838 22.96 -2.55 16.79
N GLU A 839 22.49 -1.76 17.78
CA GLU A 839 21.59 -2.24 18.85
C GLU A 839 20.30 -2.81 18.28
N PHE A 840 19.70 -2.15 17.27
CA PHE A 840 18.51 -2.66 16.57
C PHE A 840 18.78 -4.04 15.96
N GLN A 841 19.89 -4.18 15.22
CA GLN A 841 20.26 -5.45 14.61
C GLN A 841 20.45 -6.56 15.65
N MET A 842 21.17 -6.28 16.75
CA MET A 842 21.38 -7.24 17.84
C MET A 842 20.06 -7.60 18.55
N ALA A 843 19.14 -6.65 18.66
CA ALA A 843 17.88 -6.86 19.37
C ALA A 843 16.90 -7.75 18.62
N ILE A 844 17.01 -7.85 17.27
CA ILE A 844 16.10 -8.67 16.46
C ILE A 844 16.69 -10.02 16.04
N GLN A 845 17.99 -10.20 16.11
CA GLN A 845 18.74 -11.42 15.78
C GLN A 845 18.96 -12.31 17.01
#